data_9b9ff9630f4318aae8157e7c4ca9e245
#
_entry.id   9b9ff9630f4318aae8157e7c4ca9e245
#
_cell.length_a   1.000
_cell.length_b   1.000
_cell.length_c   1.000
_cell.angle_alpha   90.00
_cell.angle_beta   90.00
_cell.angle_gamma   90.00
#
_symmetry.space_group_name_H-M   'P 1'
#
loop_
_entity.id
_entity.type
_entity.pdbx_description
1 polymer ?
#
loop_
_entity_poly.entity_id
_entity_poly.type
_entity_poly.pdbx_seq_one_letter_code
_entity_poly.pdbx_strand_id
1 'polypeptide(L)'
;AAEEALLAFKEETGIDIAVYTQKKGKGGVRKDARKDAAALLKEWGVGGESGLGAVMFWNVAKDRSVTRNGVALGDAYSGDDAKAIDDSVNSFIRTALQAQDWVSALDIGTIELRNQLATGAVPTPTPTPRPGTTGGLRPTTTTGTRPTTGMNPEPGPPFPDPIAAVSVYDFAQVISPDVIDRLDDSIDAIEERTGAEIVVYTQVKPEANDPASTERDAVALIDQWGVGRQGFDDGMAIFFNLTDDRCHGQVQLYAAPGYEAAYLSNAERQAIFENEMLPHLRDCDFDAGLLSTMAELDQSATAEHANNLQLARQVDAVTGLIVAPLLLVGLIGWAGWSWLRYGRDPVYLDDDSILMPAPPPGLSPAAAAVILDGRSKRHALTTALVDLASRGEISFRASEEDPSEVDIDITVPDQRDARLARNRRQPLGPAETYALAELKDLGGAIRTIEADDVPKFAGAVDGFDERIHDTVADKGWFSEAPDDSIDRWSARAAIVLIAGVAGAFFGFMLPSSGLLLVGVAAIVGAIAIFIIARTMPQRTMEGARMYAQLAAYRRTLQKTLEQSRTMDQVVSSKVLPWVETPDQAVVWAYALGLHEETEEVLARSMEDVRTGGASPTRTYFPLWYGVGPRSGARISGGARTPTAGLFSSGVVPDFTAMT
;
A
#
# COMPACT_ATOMS: atom_id res chain seq x y z
N ALA A 1 15.97 -32.87 4.97
CA ALA A 1 15.02 -32.41 6.01
C ALA A 1 13.62 -32.17 5.44
N ALA A 2 13.38 -31.12 4.60
CA ALA A 2 12.04 -30.85 4.06
C ALA A 2 11.46 -32.00 3.22
N GLU A 3 12.25 -32.61 2.35
CA GLU A 3 11.84 -33.75 1.52
C GLU A 3 11.50 -34.97 2.37
N GLU A 4 12.31 -35.28 3.37
CA GLU A 4 12.07 -36.39 4.33
C GLU A 4 10.77 -36.15 5.11
N ALA A 5 10.51 -34.92 5.55
CA ALA A 5 9.29 -34.57 6.24
C ALA A 5 8.03 -34.70 5.37
N LEU A 6 8.13 -34.40 4.08
CA LEU A 6 7.01 -34.58 3.13
C LEU A 6 6.77 -36.06 2.81
N LEU A 7 7.84 -36.87 2.71
CA LEU A 7 7.73 -38.33 2.51
C LEU A 7 7.12 -39.00 3.74
N ALA A 8 7.56 -38.66 4.95
CA ALA A 8 6.98 -39.17 6.19
C ALA A 8 5.49 -38.82 6.31
N PHE A 9 5.12 -37.56 5.97
CA PHE A 9 3.72 -37.12 5.97
C PHE A 9 2.86 -37.91 4.97
N LYS A 10 3.41 -38.21 3.78
CA LYS A 10 2.73 -39.05 2.79
C LYS A 10 2.52 -40.48 3.27
N GLU A 11 3.52 -41.06 3.97
CA GLU A 11 3.40 -42.40 4.54
C GLU A 11 2.37 -42.47 5.67
N GLU A 12 2.27 -41.41 6.48
CA GLU A 12 1.35 -41.36 7.62
C GLU A 12 -0.10 -41.06 7.21
N THR A 13 -0.29 -40.10 6.28
CA THR A 13 -1.63 -39.56 5.95
C THR A 13 -2.16 -40.00 4.58
N GLY A 14 -1.33 -40.55 3.73
CA GLY A 14 -1.66 -40.86 2.33
C GLY A 14 -1.74 -39.62 1.43
N ILE A 15 -1.46 -38.42 1.95
CA ILE A 15 -1.52 -37.15 1.20
C ILE A 15 -0.18 -36.88 0.53
N ASP A 16 -0.19 -36.71 -0.78
CA ASP A 16 1.00 -36.45 -1.58
C ASP A 16 1.21 -34.95 -1.78
N ILE A 17 2.31 -34.39 -1.29
CA ILE A 17 2.63 -32.97 -1.41
C ILE A 17 3.87 -32.79 -2.28
N ALA A 18 3.75 -31.97 -3.33
CA ALA A 18 4.87 -31.54 -4.15
C ALA A 18 5.09 -30.03 -4.05
N VAL A 19 6.33 -29.62 -3.89
CA VAL A 19 6.74 -28.21 -3.87
C VAL A 19 7.63 -27.94 -5.07
N TYR A 20 7.26 -26.94 -5.88
CA TYR A 20 8.01 -26.60 -7.09
C TYR A 20 8.32 -25.10 -7.15
N THR A 21 9.56 -24.78 -7.46
CA THR A 21 10.01 -23.40 -7.64
C THR A 21 10.54 -23.20 -9.04
N GLN A 22 10.11 -22.12 -9.70
CA GLN A 22 10.67 -21.74 -11.01
C GLN A 22 11.08 -20.28 -11.06
N LYS A 23 12.13 -20.01 -11.84
CA LYS A 23 12.55 -18.64 -12.14
C LYS A 23 11.79 -18.16 -13.37
N LYS A 24 10.88 -17.21 -13.19
CA LYS A 24 10.09 -16.62 -14.27
C LYS A 24 10.39 -15.11 -14.34
N GLY A 25 10.38 -14.53 -15.52
CA GLY A 25 10.62 -13.09 -15.76
C GLY A 25 9.82 -12.20 -14.82
N LYS A 26 9.33 -11.08 -15.05
CA LYS A 26 8.52 -10.28 -14.12
C LYS A 26 7.45 -11.16 -13.50
N GLY A 27 7.61 -11.51 -12.20
CA GLY A 27 6.78 -12.50 -11.50
C GLY A 27 5.29 -12.27 -11.78
N GLY A 28 4.64 -13.28 -12.38
CA GLY A 28 3.23 -13.23 -12.77
C GLY A 28 2.30 -12.91 -11.60
N VAL A 29 1.05 -12.62 -11.89
CA VAL A 29 0.04 -12.45 -10.84
C VAL A 29 -0.21 -13.77 -10.09
N ARG A 30 -0.70 -13.69 -8.85
CA ARG A 30 -1.00 -14.87 -8.00
C ARG A 30 -1.91 -15.90 -8.71
N LYS A 31 -2.85 -15.43 -9.52
CA LYS A 31 -3.74 -16.28 -10.32
C LYS A 31 -2.96 -17.16 -11.32
N ASP A 32 -1.85 -16.66 -11.86
CA ASP A 32 -1.01 -17.43 -12.77
C ASP A 32 -0.24 -18.52 -12.01
N ALA A 33 0.23 -18.25 -10.78
CA ALA A 33 0.91 -19.25 -9.96
C ALA A 33 -0.04 -20.40 -9.55
N ARG A 34 -1.30 -20.11 -9.20
CA ARG A 34 -2.32 -21.14 -8.94
C ARG A 34 -2.63 -21.97 -10.19
N LYS A 35 -2.70 -21.33 -11.34
CA LYS A 35 -2.92 -22.03 -12.61
C LYS A 35 -1.76 -22.93 -12.99
N ASP A 36 -0.53 -22.46 -12.77
CA ASP A 36 0.69 -23.24 -12.97
C ASP A 36 0.74 -24.42 -11.97
N ALA A 37 0.35 -24.21 -10.70
CA ALA A 37 0.23 -25.26 -9.68
C ALA A 37 -0.80 -26.36 -10.08
N ALA A 38 -1.97 -25.95 -10.55
CA ALA A 38 -3.01 -26.89 -10.99
C ALA A 38 -2.58 -27.69 -12.24
N ALA A 39 -1.86 -27.07 -13.16
CA ALA A 39 -1.31 -27.75 -14.32
C ALA A 39 -0.28 -28.82 -13.91
N LEU A 40 0.62 -28.46 -12.97
CA LEU A 40 1.65 -29.35 -12.47
C LEU A 40 1.06 -30.53 -11.67
N LEU A 41 0.06 -30.28 -10.84
CA LEU A 41 -0.66 -31.30 -10.09
C LEU A 41 -1.23 -32.38 -11.04
N LYS A 42 -1.83 -31.94 -12.14
CA LYS A 42 -2.40 -32.83 -13.15
C LYS A 42 -1.32 -33.57 -13.97
N GLU A 43 -0.27 -32.86 -14.36
CA GLU A 43 0.81 -33.42 -15.20
C GLU A 43 1.63 -34.46 -14.44
N TRP A 44 1.89 -34.22 -13.16
CA TRP A 44 2.68 -35.14 -12.32
C TRP A 44 1.83 -36.21 -11.63
N GLY A 45 0.50 -36.09 -11.69
CA GLY A 45 -0.41 -37.03 -11.04
C GLY A 45 -0.26 -37.04 -9.51
N VAL A 46 0.01 -35.88 -8.89
CA VAL A 46 0.19 -35.77 -7.45
C VAL A 46 -1.11 -36.12 -6.73
N GLY A 47 -1.04 -37.08 -5.80
CA GLY A 47 -2.22 -37.65 -5.11
C GLY A 47 -2.80 -38.89 -5.80
N GLY A 48 -2.35 -39.29 -6.99
CA GLY A 48 -2.74 -40.52 -7.66
C GLY A 48 -4.26 -40.71 -7.81
N GLU A 49 -4.72 -41.97 -7.70
CA GLU A 49 -6.16 -42.31 -7.80
C GLU A 49 -7.00 -41.84 -6.58
N SER A 50 -6.35 -41.55 -5.44
CA SER A 50 -7.06 -41.06 -4.26
C SER A 50 -7.53 -39.62 -4.38
N GLY A 51 -6.92 -38.84 -5.26
CA GLY A 51 -7.14 -37.40 -5.37
C GLY A 51 -6.61 -36.60 -4.17
N LEU A 52 -5.93 -37.26 -3.21
CA LEU A 52 -5.37 -36.64 -2.01
C LEU A 52 -3.96 -36.11 -2.33
N GLY A 53 -3.90 -35.01 -3.08
CA GLY A 53 -2.66 -34.38 -3.48
C GLY A 53 -2.67 -32.87 -3.34
N ALA A 54 -1.50 -32.29 -3.13
CA ALA A 54 -1.32 -30.84 -3.09
C ALA A 54 -0.03 -30.43 -3.81
N VAL A 55 -0.08 -29.32 -4.55
CA VAL A 55 1.11 -28.73 -5.18
C VAL A 55 1.22 -27.29 -4.73
N MET A 56 2.34 -26.94 -4.11
CA MET A 56 2.75 -25.57 -3.82
C MET A 56 3.73 -25.10 -4.88
N PHE A 57 3.35 -24.08 -5.65
CA PHE A 57 4.09 -23.59 -6.80
C PHE A 57 4.60 -22.16 -6.58
N TRP A 58 5.88 -21.95 -6.83
CA TRP A 58 6.53 -20.65 -6.61
C TRP A 58 7.12 -20.09 -7.89
N ASN A 59 6.66 -18.89 -8.27
CA ASN A 59 7.27 -18.10 -9.34
C ASN A 59 8.20 -17.04 -8.74
N VAL A 60 9.51 -17.18 -8.99
CA VAL A 60 10.53 -16.25 -8.49
C VAL A 60 11.04 -15.38 -9.63
N ALA A 61 11.01 -14.05 -9.46
CA ALA A 61 11.56 -13.11 -10.44
C ALA A 61 13.09 -13.26 -10.59
N LYS A 62 13.65 -12.81 -11.72
CA LYS A 62 15.09 -12.95 -12.00
C LYS A 62 15.97 -12.24 -10.98
N ASP A 63 15.51 -11.08 -10.48
CA ASP A 63 16.16 -10.26 -9.45
C ASP A 63 15.78 -10.66 -8.02
N ARG A 64 14.94 -11.69 -7.87
CA ARG A 64 14.36 -12.13 -6.59
C ARG A 64 13.50 -11.08 -5.86
N SER A 65 13.20 -9.95 -6.47
CA SER A 65 12.44 -8.86 -5.86
C SER A 65 10.95 -9.18 -5.69
N VAL A 66 10.41 -10.06 -6.53
CA VAL A 66 9.00 -10.43 -6.54
C VAL A 66 8.87 -11.94 -6.61
N THR A 67 8.15 -12.51 -5.65
CA THR A 67 7.76 -13.92 -5.68
C THR A 67 6.25 -14.02 -5.60
N ARG A 68 5.70 -14.95 -6.36
CA ARG A 68 4.29 -15.31 -6.31
C ARG A 68 4.18 -16.81 -6.15
N ASN A 69 3.37 -17.22 -5.21
CA ASN A 69 3.06 -18.61 -4.98
C ASN A 69 1.57 -18.88 -5.20
N GLY A 70 1.23 -20.12 -5.40
CA GLY A 70 -0.13 -20.62 -5.47
C GLY A 70 -0.15 -22.08 -5.06
N VAL A 71 -1.20 -22.47 -4.34
CA VAL A 71 -1.46 -23.85 -3.97
C VAL A 71 -2.59 -24.39 -4.85
N ALA A 72 -2.42 -25.62 -5.34
CA ALA A 72 -3.47 -26.39 -6.00
C ALA A 72 -3.66 -27.70 -5.25
N LEU A 73 -4.92 -28.09 -5.06
CA LEU A 73 -5.31 -29.35 -4.41
C LEU A 73 -5.93 -30.30 -5.42
N GLY A 74 -5.84 -31.59 -5.15
CA GLY A 74 -6.45 -32.65 -5.95
C GLY A 74 -7.96 -32.70 -5.81
N ASP A 75 -8.59 -33.56 -6.61
CA ASP A 75 -10.04 -33.64 -6.76
C ASP A 75 -10.77 -34.15 -5.50
N ALA A 76 -10.06 -34.65 -4.49
CA ALA A 76 -10.64 -35.03 -3.20
C ALA A 76 -11.03 -33.81 -2.33
N TYR A 77 -10.55 -32.61 -2.65
CA TYR A 77 -10.80 -31.39 -1.91
C TYR A 77 -11.83 -30.50 -2.63
N SER A 78 -12.70 -29.82 -1.88
CA SER A 78 -13.62 -28.87 -2.48
C SER A 78 -12.91 -27.61 -3.01
N GLY A 79 -13.52 -26.91 -3.99
CA GLY A 79 -12.94 -25.68 -4.53
C GLY A 79 -12.84 -24.54 -3.51
N ASP A 80 -13.70 -24.54 -2.49
CA ASP A 80 -13.70 -23.55 -1.42
C ASP A 80 -12.59 -23.86 -0.40
N ASP A 81 -12.34 -25.14 -0.08
CA ASP A 81 -11.22 -25.58 0.76
C ASP A 81 -9.89 -25.25 0.12
N ALA A 82 -9.74 -25.52 -1.18
CA ALA A 82 -8.54 -25.20 -1.94
C ALA A 82 -8.19 -23.70 -1.87
N LYS A 83 -9.20 -22.83 -1.92
CA LYS A 83 -9.00 -21.40 -1.80
C LYS A 83 -8.63 -21.00 -0.38
N ALA A 84 -9.28 -21.55 0.63
CA ALA A 84 -9.01 -21.26 2.03
C ALA A 84 -7.57 -21.65 2.41
N ILE A 85 -7.13 -22.85 2.01
CA ILE A 85 -5.77 -23.34 2.24
C ILE A 85 -4.72 -22.48 1.53
N ASP A 86 -4.94 -22.10 0.25
CA ASP A 86 -4.02 -21.22 -0.47
C ASP A 86 -3.96 -19.82 0.18
N ASP A 87 -5.06 -19.30 0.70
CA ASP A 87 -5.10 -18.01 1.39
C ASP A 87 -4.38 -18.08 2.75
N SER A 88 -4.55 -19.17 3.50
CA SER A 88 -3.84 -19.44 4.76
C SER A 88 -2.32 -19.51 4.54
N VAL A 89 -1.84 -20.42 3.70
CA VAL A 89 -0.42 -20.57 3.39
C VAL A 89 0.20 -19.22 2.99
N ASN A 90 -0.48 -18.44 2.15
CA ASN A 90 0.01 -17.13 1.73
C ASN A 90 0.07 -16.09 2.86
N SER A 91 -0.78 -16.18 3.86
CA SER A 91 -0.75 -15.27 5.00
C SER A 91 0.49 -15.49 5.86
N PHE A 92 0.82 -16.74 6.14
CA PHE A 92 1.97 -17.14 6.96
C PHE A 92 3.32 -16.83 6.31
N ILE A 93 3.49 -17.10 5.01
CA ILE A 93 4.76 -16.88 4.32
C ILE A 93 5.05 -15.41 3.98
N ARG A 94 4.06 -14.52 4.10
CA ARG A 94 4.18 -13.11 3.65
C ARG A 94 5.34 -12.37 4.29
N THR A 95 5.51 -12.51 5.60
CA THR A 95 6.56 -11.81 6.35
C THR A 95 7.95 -12.27 5.95
N ALA A 96 8.15 -13.58 5.84
CA ALA A 96 9.42 -14.15 5.40
C ALA A 96 9.75 -13.76 3.94
N LEU A 97 8.75 -13.71 3.05
CA LEU A 97 8.92 -13.22 1.68
C LEU A 97 9.31 -11.73 1.61
N GLN A 98 8.74 -10.89 2.47
CA GLN A 98 9.11 -9.47 2.56
C GLN A 98 10.54 -9.28 3.08
N ALA A 99 10.98 -10.16 4.00
CA ALA A 99 12.35 -10.19 4.51
C ALA A 99 13.35 -10.82 3.51
N GLN A 100 12.90 -11.33 2.37
CA GLN A 100 13.68 -12.09 1.37
C GLN A 100 14.32 -13.37 1.96
N ASP A 101 13.76 -13.89 3.04
CA ASP A 101 14.15 -15.17 3.64
C ASP A 101 13.36 -16.31 3.00
N TRP A 102 13.91 -16.84 1.91
CA TRP A 102 13.28 -17.86 1.08
C TRP A 102 13.23 -19.22 1.75
N VAL A 103 14.20 -19.52 2.62
CA VAL A 103 14.28 -20.80 3.33
C VAL A 103 13.17 -20.86 4.36
N SER A 104 13.09 -19.85 5.23
CA SER A 104 12.00 -19.77 6.22
C SER A 104 10.62 -19.68 5.57
N ALA A 105 10.47 -18.95 4.44
CA ALA A 105 9.19 -18.90 3.72
C ALA A 105 8.77 -20.27 3.18
N LEU A 106 9.71 -21.07 2.69
CA LEU A 106 9.44 -22.41 2.19
C LEU A 106 9.07 -23.36 3.33
N ASP A 107 9.83 -23.35 4.42
CA ASP A 107 9.60 -24.20 5.58
C ASP A 107 8.24 -23.88 6.24
N ILE A 108 7.97 -22.60 6.53
CA ILE A 108 6.68 -22.15 7.09
C ILE A 108 5.52 -22.52 6.16
N GLY A 109 5.66 -22.28 4.86
CA GLY A 109 4.62 -22.59 3.87
C GLY A 109 4.34 -24.08 3.78
N THR A 110 5.36 -24.92 3.90
CA THR A 110 5.23 -26.38 3.86
C THR A 110 4.58 -26.91 5.16
N ILE A 111 4.97 -26.37 6.31
CA ILE A 111 4.38 -26.72 7.61
C ILE A 111 2.90 -26.34 7.61
N GLU A 112 2.57 -25.13 7.21
CA GLU A 112 1.17 -24.66 7.17
C GLU A 112 0.32 -25.49 6.19
N LEU A 113 0.84 -25.79 5.01
CA LEU A 113 0.15 -26.66 4.05
C LEU A 113 -0.14 -28.05 4.64
N ARG A 114 0.83 -28.65 5.31
CA ARG A 114 0.65 -29.94 6.00
C ARG A 114 -0.42 -29.84 7.10
N ASN A 115 -0.38 -28.82 7.93
CA ASN A 115 -1.35 -28.61 9.01
C ASN A 115 -2.77 -28.47 8.47
N GLN A 116 -2.96 -27.67 7.41
CA GLN A 116 -4.26 -27.50 6.78
C GLN A 116 -4.79 -28.78 6.12
N LEU A 117 -3.93 -29.57 5.51
CA LEU A 117 -4.30 -30.83 4.87
C LEU A 117 -4.57 -31.95 5.90
N ALA A 118 -3.86 -31.98 7.00
CA ALA A 118 -4.08 -32.93 8.08
C ALA A 118 -5.44 -32.69 8.79
N THR A 119 -5.87 -31.44 8.91
CA THR A 119 -7.15 -31.07 9.54
C THR A 119 -8.37 -31.25 8.63
N GLY A 120 -8.17 -31.24 7.29
CA GLY A 120 -9.23 -31.31 6.26
C GLY A 120 -9.56 -32.71 5.71
N ALA A 121 -8.88 -33.77 6.12
CA ALA A 121 -8.85 -35.04 5.39
C ALA A 121 -9.89 -36.11 5.81
N VAL A 122 -10.99 -35.78 6.52
CA VAL A 122 -12.07 -36.76 6.79
C VAL A 122 -13.45 -36.17 6.48
N PRO A 123 -14.16 -36.67 5.47
CA PRO A 123 -15.58 -36.30 5.29
C PRO A 123 -16.44 -37.06 6.30
N THR A 124 -16.90 -36.40 7.34
CA THR A 124 -17.93 -36.91 8.25
C THR A 124 -19.27 -36.28 7.90
N PRO A 125 -20.38 -37.04 7.88
CA PRO A 125 -21.67 -36.54 7.45
C PRO A 125 -22.22 -35.48 8.41
N THR A 126 -22.72 -34.40 7.83
CA THR A 126 -23.32 -33.24 8.44
C THR A 126 -24.39 -33.60 9.49
N PRO A 127 -24.27 -33.17 10.74
CA PRO A 127 -25.39 -33.04 11.64
C PRO A 127 -25.93 -31.61 11.62
N THR A 128 -27.25 -31.54 11.47
CA THR A 128 -28.09 -30.35 11.52
C THR A 128 -27.83 -29.52 12.79
N PRO A 129 -27.78 -28.18 12.71
CA PRO A 129 -27.46 -27.35 13.88
C PRO A 129 -28.60 -27.32 14.88
N ARG A 130 -28.33 -27.66 16.11
CA ARG A 130 -29.17 -27.42 17.27
C ARG A 130 -28.71 -26.12 17.95
N PRO A 131 -29.59 -25.19 18.30
CA PRO A 131 -29.15 -23.92 18.89
C PRO A 131 -28.78 -24.08 20.36
N GLY A 132 -27.66 -23.50 20.73
CA GLY A 132 -27.33 -23.03 22.07
C GLY A 132 -26.58 -24.02 22.95
N THR A 133 -25.28 -23.89 22.94
CA THR A 133 -24.42 -23.78 24.15
C THR A 133 -23.02 -23.42 23.67
N THR A 134 -22.58 -22.24 24.00
CA THR A 134 -21.21 -21.75 23.79
C THR A 134 -20.33 -22.33 24.88
N GLY A 135 -19.74 -23.50 24.63
CA GLY A 135 -18.66 -24.05 25.41
C GLY A 135 -17.42 -24.20 24.53
N GLY A 136 -16.25 -23.93 25.03
CA GLY A 136 -14.98 -24.12 24.37
C GLY A 136 -14.86 -25.52 23.76
N LEU A 137 -14.25 -25.59 22.56
CA LEU A 137 -13.95 -26.86 21.94
C LEU A 137 -12.77 -27.53 22.64
N ARG A 138 -13.06 -28.16 23.75
CA ARG A 138 -12.20 -29.23 24.27
C ARG A 138 -12.30 -30.38 23.27
N PRO A 139 -11.19 -30.97 22.75
CA PRO A 139 -11.25 -32.13 21.88
C PRO A 139 -12.06 -33.23 22.57
N THR A 140 -13.24 -33.56 22.05
CA THR A 140 -14.05 -34.65 22.54
C THR A 140 -13.43 -35.95 22.06
N THR A 141 -13.09 -36.74 23.01
CA THR A 141 -13.01 -38.21 23.06
C THR A 141 -11.66 -38.77 23.41
N THR A 142 -11.59 -39.19 24.59
CA THR A 142 -11.45 -40.58 25.00
C THR A 142 -11.55 -40.52 26.52
N THR A 143 -12.45 -41.28 27.16
CA THR A 143 -12.42 -41.54 28.57
C THR A 143 -11.09 -42.23 28.85
N GLY A 144 -10.02 -41.43 28.93
CA GLY A 144 -8.67 -41.86 29.21
C GLY A 144 -8.46 -41.73 30.71
N THR A 145 -8.02 -42.77 31.32
CA THR A 145 -7.51 -42.76 32.69
C THR A 145 -6.36 -41.76 32.74
N ARG A 146 -6.36 -40.84 33.74
CA ARG A 146 -5.22 -39.94 34.05
C ARG A 146 -3.89 -40.69 33.86
N PRO A 147 -2.83 -40.07 33.34
CA PRO A 147 -1.53 -40.71 33.17
C PRO A 147 -1.09 -41.26 34.53
N THR A 148 -1.18 -42.59 34.67
CA THR A 148 -0.71 -43.28 35.87
C THR A 148 0.80 -43.41 35.80
N THR A 149 1.42 -43.46 36.98
CA THR A 149 2.83 -43.71 37.27
C THR A 149 3.50 -44.60 36.22
N GLY A 150 4.27 -44.00 35.31
CA GLY A 150 5.00 -44.76 34.27
C GLY A 150 5.08 -44.08 32.87
N MET A 151 4.24 -43.12 32.55
CA MET A 151 4.43 -42.28 31.35
C MET A 151 5.38 -41.12 31.69
N ASN A 152 6.54 -41.12 31.12
CA ASN A 152 7.47 -40.00 31.18
C ASN A 152 7.69 -39.53 29.72
N PRO A 153 6.84 -38.67 29.19
CA PRO A 153 7.02 -38.14 27.84
C PRO A 153 8.34 -37.39 27.76
N GLU A 154 8.89 -37.26 26.54
CA GLU A 154 10.04 -36.39 26.32
C GLU A 154 9.67 -34.94 26.73
N PRO A 155 10.54 -34.23 27.46
CA PRO A 155 10.23 -32.89 27.95
C PRO A 155 10.25 -31.86 26.82
N GLY A 156 9.29 -30.94 26.84
CA GLY A 156 9.14 -29.87 25.86
C GLY A 156 8.21 -30.23 24.71
N PRO A 157 8.02 -29.29 23.77
CA PRO A 157 7.17 -29.53 22.61
C PRO A 157 7.81 -30.56 21.63
N PRO A 158 7.01 -31.45 20.97
CA PRO A 158 5.55 -31.53 21.11
C PRO A 158 5.12 -32.20 22.43
N PHE A 159 4.13 -31.60 23.09
CA PHE A 159 3.55 -32.18 24.30
C PHE A 159 2.59 -33.33 23.95
N PRO A 160 2.36 -34.31 24.88
CA PRO A 160 1.35 -35.33 24.66
C PRO A 160 -0.03 -34.73 24.52
N ASP A 161 -0.95 -35.45 23.86
CA ASP A 161 -2.32 -34.95 23.66
C ASP A 161 -3.04 -34.76 25.01
N PRO A 162 -3.86 -33.67 25.11
CA PRO A 162 -4.60 -33.41 26.33
C PRO A 162 -5.67 -34.48 26.57
N ILE A 163 -5.87 -34.85 27.82
CA ILE A 163 -6.88 -35.85 28.25
C ILE A 163 -8.15 -35.11 28.69
N ALA A 164 -9.31 -35.52 28.21
CA ALA A 164 -10.58 -34.90 28.59
C ALA A 164 -10.80 -34.95 30.12
N ALA A 165 -11.22 -33.82 30.71
CA ALA A 165 -11.46 -33.63 32.13
C ALA A 165 -10.22 -33.84 33.04
N VAL A 166 -9.03 -33.60 32.50
CA VAL A 166 -7.79 -33.54 33.25
C VAL A 166 -7.18 -32.17 33.05
N SER A 167 -6.96 -31.42 34.11
CA SER A 167 -6.36 -30.10 34.08
C SER A 167 -4.96 -30.07 34.72
N VAL A 168 -4.61 -31.11 35.48
CA VAL A 168 -3.31 -31.24 36.15
C VAL A 168 -2.51 -32.42 35.58
N TYR A 169 -1.37 -32.12 34.96
CA TYR A 169 -0.45 -33.07 34.33
C TYR A 169 0.89 -33.06 35.08
N ASP A 170 1.03 -33.96 36.06
CA ASP A 170 2.21 -34.05 36.91
C ASP A 170 3.19 -35.12 36.39
N PHE A 171 3.91 -34.81 35.30
CA PHE A 171 4.93 -35.72 34.77
C PHE A 171 6.23 -35.73 35.61
N ALA A 172 6.48 -34.67 36.35
CA ALA A 172 7.61 -34.63 37.29
C ALA A 172 7.36 -35.43 38.58
N GLN A 173 6.10 -35.82 38.88
CA GLN A 173 5.70 -36.54 40.09
C GLN A 173 6.08 -35.80 41.37
N VAL A 174 5.72 -34.52 41.44
CA VAL A 174 6.01 -33.64 42.59
C VAL A 174 4.76 -33.20 43.34
N ILE A 175 3.57 -33.55 42.84
CA ILE A 175 2.27 -33.16 43.41
C ILE A 175 1.60 -34.41 44.03
N SER A 176 1.10 -34.28 45.24
CA SER A 176 0.37 -35.37 45.92
C SER A 176 -0.97 -35.66 45.23
N PRO A 177 -1.41 -36.93 45.14
CA PRO A 177 -2.64 -37.28 44.44
C PRO A 177 -3.89 -36.57 44.98
N ASP A 178 -4.01 -36.38 46.29
CA ASP A 178 -5.12 -35.65 46.90
C ASP A 178 -5.09 -34.12 46.59
N VAL A 179 -3.91 -33.57 46.35
CA VAL A 179 -3.75 -32.18 45.91
C VAL A 179 -4.11 -32.05 44.44
N ILE A 180 -3.73 -33.01 43.59
CA ILE A 180 -4.14 -33.03 42.18
C ILE A 180 -5.66 -33.01 42.05
N ASP A 181 -6.37 -33.85 42.81
CA ASP A 181 -7.84 -33.89 42.79
C ASP A 181 -8.46 -32.54 43.23
N ARG A 182 -7.88 -31.91 44.28
CA ARG A 182 -8.33 -30.58 44.73
C ARG A 182 -8.05 -29.45 43.70
N LEU A 183 -6.93 -29.53 43.02
CA LEU A 183 -6.59 -28.58 41.95
C LEU A 183 -7.53 -28.74 40.75
N ASP A 184 -7.81 -29.98 40.30
CA ASP A 184 -8.79 -30.24 39.24
C ASP A 184 -10.17 -29.71 39.64
N ASP A 185 -10.67 -30.00 40.86
CA ASP A 185 -11.96 -29.49 41.36
C ASP A 185 -12.00 -27.94 41.35
N SER A 186 -10.92 -27.28 41.74
CA SER A 186 -10.82 -25.80 41.73
C SER A 186 -10.78 -25.24 40.31
N ILE A 187 -10.04 -25.87 39.42
CA ILE A 187 -9.96 -25.46 38.01
C ILE A 187 -11.31 -25.63 37.31
N ASP A 188 -11.96 -26.79 37.53
CA ASP A 188 -13.29 -27.04 36.97
C ASP A 188 -14.32 -26.02 37.50
N ALA A 189 -14.26 -25.62 38.78
CA ALA A 189 -15.13 -24.56 39.31
C ALA A 189 -14.87 -23.18 38.70
N ILE A 190 -13.62 -22.85 38.41
CA ILE A 190 -13.26 -21.63 37.69
C ILE A 190 -13.79 -21.68 36.23
N GLU A 191 -13.56 -22.80 35.56
CA GLU A 191 -14.01 -23.00 34.19
C GLU A 191 -15.56 -22.95 34.08
N GLU A 192 -16.28 -23.63 34.97
CA GLU A 192 -17.75 -23.60 35.00
C GLU A 192 -18.29 -22.16 35.21
N ARG A 193 -17.64 -21.38 36.07
CA ARG A 193 -18.05 -20.02 36.39
C ARG A 193 -17.68 -19.00 35.34
N THR A 194 -16.55 -19.15 34.67
CA THR A 194 -15.96 -18.12 33.79
C THR A 194 -15.79 -18.57 32.36
N GLY A 195 -15.67 -19.85 32.11
CA GLY A 195 -15.25 -20.44 30.86
C GLY A 195 -13.76 -20.32 30.56
N ALA A 196 -12.98 -19.74 31.47
CA ALA A 196 -11.53 -19.66 31.33
C ALA A 196 -10.89 -21.00 31.70
N GLU A 197 -9.97 -21.49 30.89
CA GLU A 197 -9.30 -22.77 31.10
C GLU A 197 -7.92 -22.57 31.76
N ILE A 198 -7.62 -23.33 32.80
CA ILE A 198 -6.33 -23.33 33.47
C ILE A 198 -5.74 -24.73 33.40
N VAL A 199 -4.45 -24.83 33.06
CA VAL A 199 -3.71 -26.09 33.06
C VAL A 199 -2.48 -26.00 33.94
N VAL A 200 -2.25 -27.04 34.75
CA VAL A 200 -1.01 -27.24 35.52
C VAL A 200 -0.19 -28.32 34.82
N TYR A 201 1.05 -28.00 34.48
CA TYR A 201 1.95 -28.93 33.79
C TYR A 201 3.32 -28.96 34.43
N THR A 202 3.78 -30.12 34.86
CA THR A 202 5.12 -30.32 35.41
C THR A 202 5.93 -31.26 34.53
N GLN A 203 7.19 -30.94 34.27
CA GLN A 203 8.13 -31.83 33.57
C GLN A 203 9.55 -31.71 34.15
N VAL A 204 10.37 -32.75 33.95
CA VAL A 204 11.80 -32.73 34.26
C VAL A 204 12.57 -32.39 32.97
N LYS A 205 13.18 -31.19 32.92
CA LYS A 205 13.92 -30.66 31.74
C LYS A 205 15.20 -29.93 32.21
N PRO A 206 16.24 -30.67 32.66
CA PRO A 206 17.43 -30.07 33.26
C PRO A 206 18.18 -29.10 32.33
N GLU A 207 18.13 -29.32 31.02
CA GLU A 207 18.88 -28.57 30.03
C GLU A 207 18.34 -27.15 29.77
N ALA A 208 17.07 -26.91 30.09
CA ALA A 208 16.37 -25.67 29.85
C ALA A 208 15.99 -24.93 31.14
N ASN A 209 16.91 -24.90 32.08
CA ASN A 209 16.71 -24.25 33.38
C ASN A 209 16.93 -22.72 33.28
N ASP A 210 16.20 -22.06 32.38
CA ASP A 210 16.17 -20.61 32.26
C ASP A 210 14.72 -20.10 32.06
N PRO A 211 14.39 -18.90 32.57
CA PRO A 211 13.03 -18.35 32.50
C PRO A 211 12.48 -18.25 31.06
N ALA A 212 13.30 -17.83 30.08
CA ALA A 212 12.86 -17.65 28.72
C ALA A 212 12.55 -18.98 28.00
N SER A 213 13.23 -20.07 28.37
CA SER A 213 12.90 -21.40 27.87
C SER A 213 11.58 -21.91 28.43
N THR A 214 11.36 -21.69 29.73
CA THR A 214 10.12 -22.12 30.41
C THR A 214 8.91 -21.32 29.89
N GLU A 215 9.07 -20.03 29.65
CA GLU A 215 8.01 -19.22 29.03
C GLU A 215 7.66 -19.73 27.63
N ARG A 216 8.66 -20.02 26.78
CA ARG A 216 8.43 -20.58 25.42
C ARG A 216 7.71 -21.94 25.49
N ASP A 217 8.06 -22.79 26.44
CA ASP A 217 7.40 -24.08 26.63
C ASP A 217 5.94 -23.88 27.08
N ALA A 218 5.67 -22.94 27.98
CA ALA A 218 4.31 -22.62 28.44
C ALA A 218 3.44 -22.06 27.31
N VAL A 219 3.98 -21.16 26.50
CA VAL A 219 3.32 -20.64 25.29
C VAL A 219 3.01 -21.77 24.32
N ALA A 220 4.01 -22.63 24.04
CA ALA A 220 3.84 -23.74 23.11
C ALA A 220 2.79 -24.75 23.60
N LEU A 221 2.67 -24.98 24.94
CA LEU A 221 1.62 -25.82 25.51
C LEU A 221 0.23 -25.23 25.24
N ILE A 222 0.04 -23.94 25.55
CA ILE A 222 -1.25 -23.26 25.33
C ILE A 222 -1.62 -23.31 23.86
N ASP A 223 -0.68 -22.99 22.94
CA ASP A 223 -0.92 -22.99 21.51
C ASP A 223 -1.22 -24.40 20.96
N GLN A 224 -0.47 -25.41 21.39
CA GLN A 224 -0.65 -26.79 20.94
C GLN A 224 -1.98 -27.38 21.41
N TRP A 225 -2.35 -27.13 22.67
CA TRP A 225 -3.57 -27.69 23.27
C TRP A 225 -4.81 -26.83 23.01
N GLY A 226 -4.63 -25.57 22.60
CA GLY A 226 -5.72 -24.62 22.43
C GLY A 226 -6.39 -24.28 23.76
N VAL A 227 -5.61 -24.10 24.83
CA VAL A 227 -6.11 -23.82 26.19
C VAL A 227 -6.78 -22.45 26.21
N GLY A 228 -8.03 -22.39 26.64
CA GLY A 228 -8.89 -21.21 26.63
C GLY A 228 -9.94 -21.24 25.52
N ARG A 229 -10.97 -20.41 25.68
CA ARG A 229 -12.07 -20.35 24.70
C ARG A 229 -11.59 -19.77 23.38
N GLN A 230 -12.00 -20.39 22.28
CA GLN A 230 -11.69 -19.90 20.95
C GLN A 230 -12.19 -18.46 20.74
N GLY A 231 -11.28 -17.55 20.36
CA GLY A 231 -11.56 -16.13 20.13
C GLY A 231 -11.64 -15.29 21.40
N PHE A 232 -11.47 -15.88 22.58
CA PHE A 232 -11.33 -15.18 23.85
C PHE A 232 -9.88 -15.08 24.31
N ASP A 233 -9.06 -16.08 23.98
CA ASP A 233 -7.64 -16.21 24.37
C ASP A 233 -7.50 -16.13 25.89
N ASP A 234 -8.38 -16.79 26.63
CA ASP A 234 -8.50 -16.72 28.08
C ASP A 234 -8.00 -18.00 28.80
N GLY A 235 -7.01 -18.64 28.21
CA GLY A 235 -6.28 -19.74 28.79
C GLY A 235 -5.14 -19.30 29.71
N MET A 236 -4.80 -20.15 30.71
CA MET A 236 -3.65 -19.96 31.58
C MET A 236 -2.91 -21.28 31.80
N ALA A 237 -1.58 -21.23 31.84
CA ALA A 237 -0.74 -22.37 32.21
C ALA A 237 0.12 -22.04 33.41
N ILE A 238 0.09 -22.93 34.41
CA ILE A 238 1.07 -23.00 35.51
C ILE A 238 2.07 -24.08 35.12
N PHE A 239 3.22 -23.67 34.62
CA PHE A 239 4.16 -24.54 33.93
C PHE A 239 5.49 -24.65 34.68
N PHE A 240 5.91 -25.88 34.98
CA PHE A 240 7.16 -26.15 35.67
C PHE A 240 8.15 -26.93 34.82
N ASN A 241 9.35 -26.35 34.64
CA ASN A 241 10.54 -27.04 34.15
C ASN A 241 11.45 -27.34 35.36
N LEU A 242 11.50 -28.59 35.80
CA LEU A 242 12.28 -28.99 36.96
C LEU A 242 13.60 -29.64 36.57
N THR A 243 14.59 -29.53 37.44
CA THR A 243 15.85 -30.26 37.33
C THR A 243 15.68 -31.72 37.80
N ASP A 244 16.71 -32.55 37.64
CA ASP A 244 16.68 -33.98 38.03
C ASP A 244 16.37 -34.23 39.51
N ASP A 245 16.67 -33.27 40.37
CA ASP A 245 16.36 -33.33 41.80
C ASP A 245 14.87 -33.12 42.12
N ARG A 246 14.07 -32.68 41.09
CA ARG A 246 12.63 -32.43 41.18
C ARG A 246 12.22 -31.40 42.25
N CYS A 247 13.18 -30.62 42.74
CA CYS A 247 12.96 -29.58 43.73
C CYS A 247 13.26 -28.18 43.13
N HIS A 248 14.33 -28.09 42.36
CA HIS A 248 14.75 -26.86 41.77
C HIS A 248 14.34 -26.79 40.30
N GLY A 249 14.18 -25.57 39.77
CA GLY A 249 13.80 -25.38 38.37
C GLY A 249 13.28 -23.97 38.07
N GLN A 250 12.50 -23.86 37.03
CA GLN A 250 11.81 -22.64 36.65
C GLN A 250 10.31 -22.89 36.59
N VAL A 251 9.54 -21.87 36.98
CA VAL A 251 8.08 -21.89 36.87
C VAL A 251 7.59 -20.67 36.12
N GLN A 252 6.58 -20.86 35.31
CA GLN A 252 5.92 -19.78 34.55
C GLN A 252 4.42 -19.82 34.80
N LEU A 253 3.87 -18.73 35.33
CA LEU A 253 2.44 -18.46 35.36
C LEU A 253 2.09 -17.71 34.08
N TYR A 254 1.91 -18.43 32.99
CA TYR A 254 1.62 -17.82 31.69
C TYR A 254 0.11 -17.68 31.51
N ALA A 255 -0.33 -16.44 31.20
CA ALA A 255 -1.72 -16.16 30.86
C ALA A 255 -1.77 -15.65 29.41
N ALA A 256 -2.69 -16.21 28.62
CA ALA A 256 -2.98 -15.69 27.29
C ALA A 256 -3.59 -14.28 27.36
N PRO A 257 -3.53 -13.47 26.29
CA PRO A 257 -3.91 -12.06 26.34
C PRO A 257 -5.33 -11.78 26.84
N GLY A 258 -6.29 -12.68 26.58
CA GLY A 258 -7.64 -12.55 27.09
C GLY A 258 -7.76 -12.80 28.58
N TYR A 259 -7.01 -13.78 29.11
CA TYR A 259 -6.94 -14.02 30.54
C TYR A 259 -6.29 -12.85 31.28
N GLU A 260 -5.17 -12.35 30.77
CA GLU A 260 -4.48 -11.18 31.32
C GLU A 260 -5.37 -9.93 31.35
N ALA A 261 -6.10 -9.68 30.28
CA ALA A 261 -6.98 -8.52 30.19
C ALA A 261 -8.22 -8.60 31.09
N ALA A 262 -8.71 -9.81 31.36
CA ALA A 262 -9.97 -10.00 32.09
C ALA A 262 -9.79 -10.28 33.56
N TYR A 263 -8.79 -11.08 33.94
CA TYR A 263 -8.73 -11.64 35.28
C TYR A 263 -7.53 -11.19 36.09
N LEU A 264 -6.31 -11.23 35.53
CA LEU A 264 -5.08 -10.95 36.26
C LEU A 264 -4.03 -10.32 35.35
N SER A 265 -3.67 -9.10 35.63
CA SER A 265 -2.54 -8.44 34.95
C SER A 265 -1.21 -9.16 35.25
N ASN A 266 -0.20 -8.90 34.41
CA ASN A 266 1.14 -9.46 34.61
C ASN A 266 1.73 -9.09 35.97
N ALA A 267 1.48 -7.87 36.48
CA ALA A 267 1.95 -7.42 37.79
C ALA A 267 1.29 -8.20 38.94
N GLU A 268 0.00 -8.51 38.86
CA GLU A 268 -0.74 -9.29 39.84
C GLU A 268 -0.30 -10.74 39.83
N ARG A 269 -0.10 -11.36 38.66
CA ARG A 269 0.47 -12.71 38.55
C ARG A 269 1.86 -12.81 39.15
N GLN A 270 2.70 -11.81 38.92
CA GLN A 270 4.02 -11.73 39.52
C GLN A 270 3.92 -11.64 41.07
N ALA A 271 3.00 -10.83 41.57
CA ALA A 271 2.76 -10.72 43.02
C ALA A 271 2.27 -12.04 43.65
N ILE A 272 1.37 -12.77 42.98
CA ILE A 272 0.92 -14.10 43.40
C ILE A 272 2.10 -15.07 43.40
N PHE A 273 2.92 -15.07 42.35
CA PHE A 273 4.10 -15.91 42.32
C PHE A 273 5.05 -15.60 43.46
N GLU A 274 5.37 -14.34 43.74
CA GLU A 274 6.34 -13.94 44.76
C GLU A 274 5.84 -14.18 46.19
N ASN A 275 4.55 -13.94 46.44
CA ASN A 275 3.99 -13.97 47.79
C ASN A 275 3.40 -15.34 48.17
N GLU A 276 2.76 -16.01 47.19
CA GLU A 276 1.98 -17.22 47.46
C GLU A 276 2.71 -18.50 47.02
N MET A 277 3.39 -18.49 45.90
CA MET A 277 4.03 -19.70 45.36
C MET A 277 5.49 -19.84 45.78
N LEU A 278 6.31 -18.81 45.57
CA LEU A 278 7.76 -18.87 45.76
C LEU A 278 8.21 -19.23 47.18
N PRO A 279 7.56 -18.77 48.26
CA PRO A 279 7.94 -19.18 49.64
C PRO A 279 7.89 -20.69 49.84
N HIS A 280 6.86 -21.35 49.31
CA HIS A 280 6.68 -22.80 49.41
C HIS A 280 7.63 -23.56 48.47
N LEU A 281 7.89 -23.06 47.28
CA LEU A 281 8.83 -23.68 46.34
C LEU A 281 10.27 -23.71 46.87
N ARG A 282 10.65 -22.74 47.69
CA ARG A 282 11.98 -22.74 48.36
C ARG A 282 12.19 -23.92 49.31
N ASP A 283 11.10 -24.40 49.87
CA ASP A 283 11.08 -25.57 50.77
C ASP A 283 10.70 -26.86 50.01
N CYS A 284 10.62 -26.81 48.68
CA CYS A 284 10.17 -27.90 47.78
C CYS A 284 8.74 -28.38 48.09
N ASP A 285 7.91 -27.53 48.68
CA ASP A 285 6.51 -27.82 48.98
C ASP A 285 5.62 -27.35 47.80
N PHE A 286 5.57 -28.17 46.74
CA PHE A 286 4.75 -27.89 45.55
C PHE A 286 3.26 -27.91 45.88
N ASP A 287 2.85 -28.77 46.77
CA ASP A 287 1.46 -28.93 47.20
C ASP A 287 0.91 -27.62 47.79
N ALA A 288 1.59 -27.07 48.77
CA ALA A 288 1.19 -25.84 49.42
C ALA A 288 1.28 -24.64 48.46
N GLY A 289 2.35 -24.56 47.64
CA GLY A 289 2.53 -23.49 46.68
C GLY A 289 1.44 -23.45 45.61
N LEU A 290 1.04 -24.61 45.08
CA LEU A 290 -0.02 -24.70 44.08
C LEU A 290 -1.40 -24.39 44.67
N LEU A 291 -1.70 -24.91 45.88
CA LEU A 291 -2.97 -24.63 46.53
C LEU A 291 -3.14 -23.17 46.93
N SER A 292 -2.08 -22.52 47.42
CA SER A 292 -2.09 -21.09 47.72
C SER A 292 -2.29 -20.25 46.45
N THR A 293 -1.55 -20.55 45.39
CA THR A 293 -1.71 -19.90 44.09
C THR A 293 -3.11 -20.08 43.54
N MET A 294 -3.66 -21.30 43.56
CA MET A 294 -4.99 -21.59 43.05
C MET A 294 -6.09 -20.84 43.82
N ALA A 295 -5.93 -20.63 45.11
CA ALA A 295 -6.88 -19.86 45.93
C ALA A 295 -6.94 -18.39 45.48
N GLU A 296 -5.82 -17.78 45.10
CA GLU A 296 -5.79 -16.42 44.58
C GLU A 296 -6.35 -16.34 43.13
N LEU A 297 -6.06 -17.35 42.29
CA LEU A 297 -6.65 -17.45 40.95
C LEU A 297 -8.18 -17.59 41.02
N ASP A 298 -8.70 -18.38 41.98
CA ASP A 298 -10.14 -18.55 42.18
C ASP A 298 -10.84 -17.24 42.60
N GLN A 299 -10.19 -16.44 43.45
CA GLN A 299 -10.71 -15.11 43.83
C GLN A 299 -10.75 -14.13 42.67
N SER A 300 -9.75 -14.15 41.81
CA SER A 300 -9.64 -13.22 40.68
C SER A 300 -10.58 -13.56 39.51
N ALA A 301 -10.80 -14.84 39.26
CA ALA A 301 -11.59 -15.36 38.16
C ALA A 301 -13.10 -15.32 38.45
N THR A 302 -13.70 -14.13 38.46
CA THR A 302 -15.11 -13.92 38.77
C THR A 302 -16.02 -13.97 37.54
N ALA A 303 -17.30 -14.31 37.72
CA ALA A 303 -18.31 -14.25 36.66
C ALA A 303 -18.52 -12.83 36.09
N GLU A 304 -18.28 -11.79 36.89
CA GLU A 304 -18.37 -10.40 36.43
C GLU A 304 -17.27 -10.11 35.41
N HIS A 305 -16.03 -10.52 35.68
CA HIS A 305 -14.92 -10.35 34.74
C HIS A 305 -15.15 -11.16 33.45
N ALA A 306 -15.67 -12.36 33.53
CA ALA A 306 -16.04 -13.18 32.39
C ALA A 306 -17.12 -12.50 31.50
N ASN A 307 -18.16 -11.93 32.12
CA ASN A 307 -19.20 -11.20 31.39
C ASN A 307 -18.66 -9.94 30.72
N ASN A 308 -17.76 -9.21 31.38
CA ASN A 308 -17.12 -8.03 30.80
C ASN A 308 -16.25 -8.39 29.58
N LEU A 309 -15.49 -9.49 29.67
CA LEU A 309 -14.72 -10.01 28.53
C LEU A 309 -15.63 -10.41 27.37
N GLN A 310 -16.72 -11.11 27.64
CA GLN A 310 -17.69 -11.51 26.63
C GLN A 310 -18.32 -10.29 25.95
N LEU A 311 -18.71 -9.27 26.72
CA LEU A 311 -19.25 -8.03 26.19
C LEU A 311 -18.21 -7.31 25.31
N ALA A 312 -16.98 -7.21 25.77
CA ALA A 312 -15.89 -6.60 25.03
C ALA A 312 -15.66 -7.30 23.67
N ARG A 313 -15.64 -8.64 23.64
CA ARG A 313 -15.50 -9.41 22.40
C ARG A 313 -16.70 -9.26 21.46
N GLN A 314 -17.93 -9.19 21.99
CA GLN A 314 -19.12 -8.93 21.17
C GLN A 314 -19.08 -7.53 20.53
N VAL A 315 -18.72 -6.51 21.32
CA VAL A 315 -18.56 -5.13 20.82
C VAL A 315 -17.48 -5.09 19.76
N ASP A 316 -16.36 -5.77 19.98
CA ASP A 316 -15.25 -5.84 19.04
C ASP A 316 -15.67 -6.49 17.71
N ALA A 317 -16.38 -7.62 17.77
CA ALA A 317 -16.90 -8.31 16.59
C ALA A 317 -17.89 -7.43 15.81
N VAL A 318 -18.85 -6.78 16.48
CA VAL A 318 -19.82 -5.87 15.84
C VAL A 318 -19.09 -4.69 15.20
N THR A 319 -18.11 -4.12 15.90
CA THR A 319 -17.32 -2.99 15.42
C THR A 319 -16.51 -3.36 14.18
N GLY A 320 -15.86 -4.52 14.19
CA GLY A 320 -15.05 -4.99 13.06
C GLY A 320 -15.88 -5.46 11.87
N LEU A 321 -16.92 -6.27 12.09
CA LEU A 321 -17.68 -6.91 11.01
C LEU A 321 -18.79 -6.04 10.43
N ILE A 322 -19.33 -5.10 11.20
CA ILE A 322 -20.47 -4.27 10.78
C ILE A 322 -20.05 -2.81 10.64
N VAL A 323 -19.50 -2.21 11.69
CA VAL A 323 -19.20 -0.76 11.69
C VAL A 323 -18.10 -0.41 10.71
N ALA A 324 -17.00 -1.18 10.65
CA ALA A 324 -15.89 -0.89 9.76
C ALA A 324 -16.28 -0.94 8.27
N PRO A 325 -16.95 -1.98 7.75
CA PRO A 325 -17.43 -1.99 6.37
C PRO A 325 -18.45 -0.88 6.06
N LEU A 326 -19.39 -0.62 6.98
CA LEU A 326 -20.37 0.46 6.80
C LEU A 326 -19.71 1.84 6.77
N LEU A 327 -18.71 2.08 7.62
CA LEU A 327 -17.92 3.31 7.61
C LEU A 327 -17.20 3.47 6.26
N LEU A 328 -16.53 2.42 5.78
CA LEU A 328 -15.84 2.44 4.50
C LEU A 328 -16.79 2.75 3.33
N VAL A 329 -17.89 2.02 3.24
CA VAL A 329 -18.92 2.24 2.20
C VAL A 329 -19.52 3.64 2.34
N GLY A 330 -19.78 4.10 3.57
CA GLY A 330 -20.30 5.42 3.86
C GLY A 330 -19.35 6.54 3.41
N LEU A 331 -18.04 6.42 3.70
CA LEU A 331 -17.03 7.40 3.29
C LEU A 331 -16.86 7.45 1.77
N ILE A 332 -16.75 6.29 1.12
CA ILE A 332 -16.63 6.21 -0.34
C ILE A 332 -17.91 6.70 -1.02
N GLY A 333 -19.08 6.27 -0.51
CA GLY A 333 -20.37 6.70 -1.02
C GLY A 333 -20.60 8.20 -0.86
N TRP A 334 -20.22 8.76 0.29
CA TRP A 334 -20.27 10.22 0.53
C TRP A 334 -19.34 10.99 -0.40
N ALA A 335 -18.11 10.49 -0.59
CA ALA A 335 -17.15 11.11 -1.50
C ALA A 335 -17.66 11.07 -2.96
N GLY A 336 -18.17 9.91 -3.41
CA GLY A 336 -18.76 9.77 -4.74
C GLY A 336 -20.02 10.62 -4.95
N TRP A 337 -20.92 10.66 -3.96
CA TRP A 337 -22.10 11.52 -4.00
C TRP A 337 -21.73 13.01 -4.03
N SER A 338 -20.73 13.40 -3.24
CA SER A 338 -20.22 14.76 -3.23
C SER A 338 -19.63 15.14 -4.59
N TRP A 339 -18.87 14.25 -5.20
CA TRP A 339 -18.35 14.45 -6.55
C TRP A 339 -19.47 14.61 -7.59
N LEU A 340 -20.47 13.76 -7.57
CA LEU A 340 -21.63 13.87 -8.46
C LEU A 340 -22.39 15.21 -8.29
N ARG A 341 -22.41 15.75 -7.07
CA ARG A 341 -23.17 16.95 -6.73
C ARG A 341 -22.37 18.25 -6.92
N TYR A 342 -21.06 18.22 -6.68
CA TYR A 342 -20.20 19.40 -6.61
C TYR A 342 -18.97 19.35 -7.49
N GLY A 343 -18.59 18.18 -8.02
CA GLY A 343 -17.36 18.00 -8.82
C GLY A 343 -17.63 17.68 -10.30
N ARG A 344 -18.88 17.36 -10.66
CA ARG A 344 -19.20 17.01 -12.04
C ARG A 344 -19.43 18.24 -12.88
N ASP A 345 -18.66 18.38 -13.95
CA ASP A 345 -18.84 19.44 -14.93
C ASP A 345 -20.22 19.37 -15.62
N PRO A 346 -20.83 20.52 -15.94
CA PRO A 346 -22.01 20.55 -16.77
C PRO A 346 -21.69 20.02 -18.17
N VAL A 347 -22.61 19.25 -18.71
CA VAL A 347 -22.46 18.67 -20.06
C VAL A 347 -22.67 19.77 -21.10
N TYR A 348 -21.63 20.08 -21.85
CA TYR A 348 -21.71 20.87 -23.08
C TYR A 348 -21.51 19.94 -24.27
N LEU A 349 -22.36 20.06 -25.29
CA LEU A 349 -22.26 19.24 -26.50
C LEU A 349 -21.00 19.59 -27.27
N ASP A 350 -20.01 18.69 -27.20
CA ASP A 350 -18.83 18.72 -28.05
C ASP A 350 -19.03 17.68 -29.16
N ASP A 351 -18.92 18.12 -30.40
CA ASP A 351 -18.98 17.26 -31.59
C ASP A 351 -17.56 17.18 -32.17
N ASP A 352 -17.03 15.97 -32.25
CA ASP A 352 -15.68 15.72 -32.78
C ASP A 352 -15.46 16.16 -34.22
N SER A 353 -16.53 16.38 -34.98
CA SER A 353 -16.48 16.92 -36.31
C SER A 353 -16.24 18.44 -36.35
N ILE A 354 -16.48 19.14 -35.24
CA ILE A 354 -16.28 20.59 -35.16
C ILE A 354 -14.79 20.90 -35.06
N LEU A 355 -14.32 21.72 -35.99
CA LEU A 355 -12.96 22.24 -36.04
C LEU A 355 -13.01 23.77 -35.87
N MET A 356 -12.18 24.29 -34.95
CA MET A 356 -12.06 25.75 -34.76
C MET A 356 -10.71 26.24 -35.30
N PRO A 357 -10.71 27.30 -36.11
CA PRO A 357 -9.49 27.82 -36.71
C PRO A 357 -8.65 28.68 -35.76
N ALA A 358 -9.20 29.07 -34.62
CA ALA A 358 -8.55 29.96 -33.66
C ALA A 358 -8.97 29.60 -32.22
N PRO A 359 -8.11 29.87 -31.21
CA PRO A 359 -8.51 29.74 -29.81
C PRO A 359 -9.56 30.81 -29.45
N PRO A 360 -10.30 30.60 -28.34
CA PRO A 360 -11.22 31.60 -27.83
C PRO A 360 -10.52 32.93 -27.54
N PRO A 361 -11.16 34.07 -27.85
CA PRO A 361 -10.55 35.38 -27.64
C PRO A 361 -10.39 35.72 -26.16
N GLY A 362 -9.29 36.40 -25.79
CA GLY A 362 -9.03 36.87 -24.45
C GLY A 362 -8.56 35.79 -23.46
N LEU A 363 -8.13 34.65 -23.99
CA LEU A 363 -7.60 33.52 -23.22
C LEU A 363 -6.08 33.45 -23.39
N SER A 364 -5.31 33.44 -22.28
CA SER A 364 -3.88 33.18 -22.33
C SER A 364 -3.60 31.70 -22.53
N PRO A 365 -2.45 31.32 -23.11
CA PRO A 365 -2.08 29.91 -23.28
C PRO A 365 -2.01 29.16 -21.95
N ALA A 366 -1.47 29.76 -20.88
CA ALA A 366 -1.42 29.14 -19.57
C ALA A 366 -2.82 28.91 -18.97
N ALA A 367 -3.73 29.89 -19.11
CA ALA A 367 -5.11 29.72 -18.66
C ALA A 367 -5.85 28.65 -19.47
N ALA A 368 -5.52 28.49 -20.78
CA ALA A 368 -6.06 27.41 -21.59
C ALA A 368 -5.64 26.03 -21.06
N ALA A 369 -4.38 25.88 -20.65
CA ALA A 369 -3.89 24.66 -20.03
C ALA A 369 -4.66 24.34 -18.73
N VAL A 370 -4.94 25.33 -17.87
CA VAL A 370 -5.75 25.13 -16.65
C VAL A 370 -7.19 24.73 -16.97
N ILE A 371 -7.80 25.34 -17.98
CA ILE A 371 -9.17 24.96 -18.40
C ILE A 371 -9.19 23.51 -18.90
N LEU A 372 -8.19 23.06 -19.63
CA LEU A 372 -8.12 21.68 -20.12
C LEU A 372 -7.86 20.68 -18.99
N ASP A 373 -6.91 20.99 -18.12
CA ASP A 373 -6.47 20.09 -17.06
C ASP A 373 -7.37 20.13 -15.81
N GLY A 374 -8.21 21.15 -15.67
CA GLY A 374 -9.07 21.36 -14.52
C GLY A 374 -8.36 21.93 -13.28
N ARG A 375 -7.06 22.17 -13.35
CA ARG A 375 -6.22 22.75 -12.29
C ARG A 375 -4.90 23.23 -12.88
N SER A 376 -4.17 24.09 -12.16
CA SER A 376 -2.77 24.36 -12.49
C SER A 376 -1.93 23.11 -12.21
N LYS A 377 -1.02 22.87 -13.09
CA LYS A 377 0.00 21.83 -13.05
C LYS A 377 1.26 22.41 -13.70
N ARG A 378 2.35 21.62 -13.66
CA ARG A 378 3.58 21.91 -14.43
C ARG A 378 3.30 22.39 -15.86
N HIS A 379 2.26 21.85 -16.50
CA HIS A 379 1.83 22.19 -17.84
C HIS A 379 1.47 23.68 -18.00
N ALA A 380 0.75 24.29 -17.06
CA ALA A 380 0.40 25.71 -17.12
C ALA A 380 1.63 26.60 -16.96
N LEU A 381 2.51 26.30 -16.00
CA LEU A 381 3.76 27.03 -15.79
C LEU A 381 4.71 26.89 -17.01
N THR A 382 4.92 25.66 -17.49
CA THR A 382 5.74 25.43 -18.70
C THR A 382 5.18 26.20 -19.90
N THR A 383 3.87 26.19 -20.08
CA THR A 383 3.20 26.97 -21.14
C THR A 383 3.45 28.47 -20.97
N ALA A 384 3.36 29.00 -19.74
CA ALA A 384 3.66 30.40 -19.45
C ALA A 384 5.12 30.77 -19.78
N LEU A 385 6.07 29.92 -19.41
CA LEU A 385 7.50 30.13 -19.71
C LEU A 385 7.78 30.09 -21.21
N VAL A 386 7.18 29.14 -21.93
CA VAL A 386 7.29 29.07 -23.39
C VAL A 386 6.62 30.28 -24.06
N ASP A 387 5.50 30.78 -23.54
CA ASP A 387 4.87 32.01 -24.02
C ASP A 387 5.77 33.24 -23.78
N LEU A 388 6.36 33.39 -22.59
CA LEU A 388 7.33 34.44 -22.28
C LEU A 388 8.55 34.40 -23.21
N ALA A 389 9.06 33.20 -23.48
CA ALA A 389 10.17 33.00 -24.40
C ALA A 389 9.81 33.35 -25.84
N SER A 390 8.63 32.93 -26.30
CA SER A 390 8.12 33.27 -27.63
C SER A 390 7.93 34.79 -27.86
N ARG A 391 7.68 35.52 -26.76
CA ARG A 391 7.57 36.98 -26.74
C ARG A 391 8.93 37.67 -26.63
N GLY A 392 10.02 36.91 -26.43
CA GLY A 392 11.36 37.42 -26.26
C GLY A 392 11.60 38.13 -24.92
N GLU A 393 10.82 37.81 -23.87
CA GLU A 393 11.06 38.27 -22.50
C GLU A 393 12.17 37.46 -21.84
N ILE A 394 12.26 36.17 -22.17
CA ILE A 394 13.30 35.25 -21.71
C ILE A 394 13.82 34.40 -22.87
N SER A 395 14.95 33.74 -22.71
CA SER A 395 15.45 32.70 -23.61
C SER A 395 16.13 31.59 -22.81
N PHE A 396 16.05 30.38 -23.32
CA PHE A 396 16.66 29.21 -22.73
C PHE A 396 17.99 28.90 -23.40
N ARG A 397 18.99 28.51 -22.62
CA ARG A 397 20.33 28.16 -23.13
C ARG A 397 20.79 26.90 -22.39
N ALA A 398 21.41 25.97 -23.11
CA ALA A 398 22.08 24.85 -22.45
C ALA A 398 23.19 25.38 -21.52
N SER A 399 23.28 24.85 -20.32
CA SER A 399 24.32 25.23 -19.37
C SER A 399 25.71 24.91 -19.92
N GLU A 400 26.69 25.71 -19.54
CA GLU A 400 28.08 25.47 -19.94
C GLU A 400 28.71 24.32 -19.11
N GLU A 401 28.18 24.06 -17.90
CA GLU A 401 28.67 23.03 -17.00
C GLU A 401 28.09 21.65 -17.34
N ASP A 402 26.79 21.56 -17.57
CA ASP A 402 26.11 20.35 -18.03
C ASP A 402 25.14 20.69 -19.16
N PRO A 403 25.40 20.23 -20.40
CA PRO A 403 24.53 20.49 -21.55
C PRO A 403 23.10 19.88 -21.44
N SER A 404 22.85 19.04 -20.45
CA SER A 404 21.51 18.50 -20.15
C SER A 404 20.67 19.47 -19.30
N GLU A 405 21.31 20.46 -18.68
CA GLU A 405 20.68 21.48 -17.85
C GLU A 405 20.48 22.78 -18.63
N VAL A 406 19.60 23.65 -18.15
CA VAL A 406 19.15 24.84 -18.88
C VAL A 406 19.30 26.09 -18.03
N ASP A 407 20.06 27.05 -18.54
CA ASP A 407 20.11 28.43 -18.05
C ASP A 407 18.94 29.24 -18.63
N ILE A 408 18.47 30.23 -17.89
CA ILE A 408 17.43 31.16 -18.35
C ILE A 408 18.02 32.56 -18.44
N ASP A 409 18.10 33.12 -19.67
CA ASP A 409 18.53 34.47 -19.89
C ASP A 409 17.33 35.42 -19.99
N ILE A 410 17.37 36.52 -19.23
CA ILE A 410 16.32 37.56 -19.25
C ILE A 410 16.67 38.63 -20.22
N THR A 411 15.79 38.85 -21.20
CA THR A 411 16.06 39.75 -22.32
C THR A 411 15.97 41.23 -21.92
N VAL A 412 16.94 42.03 -22.39
CA VAL A 412 16.92 43.50 -22.26
C VAL A 412 15.95 44.10 -23.27
N PRO A 413 15.11 45.08 -22.90
CA PRO A 413 14.13 45.67 -23.81
C PRO A 413 14.67 46.18 -25.13
N ASP A 414 15.88 46.73 -25.14
CA ASP A 414 16.54 47.31 -26.35
C ASP A 414 17.08 46.26 -27.33
N GLN A 415 17.14 44.99 -26.94
CA GLN A 415 17.60 43.90 -27.80
C GLN A 415 16.45 43.11 -28.46
N ARG A 416 15.24 43.55 -28.23
CA ARG A 416 14.04 42.85 -28.75
C ARG A 416 13.98 43.01 -30.26
N ASP A 417 14.03 41.91 -30.95
CA ASP A 417 13.83 41.91 -32.41
C ASP A 417 12.39 42.36 -32.75
N ALA A 418 12.27 43.22 -33.75
CA ALA A 418 10.96 43.72 -34.19
C ALA A 418 9.97 42.59 -34.58
N ARG A 419 10.49 41.40 -34.95
CA ARG A 419 9.69 40.21 -35.23
C ARG A 419 9.02 39.65 -33.96
N LEU A 420 9.69 39.68 -32.82
CA LEU A 420 9.13 39.22 -31.55
C LEU A 420 8.06 40.20 -31.01
N ALA A 421 8.13 41.47 -31.37
CA ALA A 421 7.12 42.47 -31.01
C ALA A 421 5.74 42.18 -31.62
N ARG A 422 5.65 41.45 -32.73
CA ARG A 422 4.37 41.07 -33.34
C ARG A 422 3.61 40.03 -32.52
N ASN A 423 4.29 39.21 -31.72
CA ASN A 423 3.65 38.21 -30.84
C ASN A 423 2.98 38.84 -29.63
N ARG A 424 3.10 40.17 -29.41
CA ARG A 424 2.51 40.90 -28.28
C ARG A 424 1.04 41.27 -28.44
N ARG A 425 0.32 40.63 -29.33
CA ARG A 425 -1.09 41.00 -29.58
C ARG A 425 -2.03 40.82 -28.41
N GLN A 426 -1.72 39.90 -27.53
CA GLN A 426 -2.44 39.78 -26.26
C GLN A 426 -1.53 40.18 -25.08
N PRO A 427 -2.02 40.99 -24.14
CA PRO A 427 -1.27 41.30 -22.94
C PRO A 427 -0.99 40.02 -22.14
N LEU A 428 0.10 40.00 -21.39
CA LEU A 428 0.36 38.93 -20.41
C LEU A 428 -0.74 38.93 -19.37
N GLY A 429 -1.16 37.75 -18.95
CA GLY A 429 -2.06 37.58 -17.81
C GLY A 429 -1.37 37.92 -16.48
N PRO A 430 -2.14 38.00 -15.41
CA PRO A 430 -1.58 38.26 -14.08
C PRO A 430 -0.54 37.24 -13.63
N ALA A 431 -0.76 35.93 -13.91
CA ALA A 431 0.15 34.85 -13.55
C ALA A 431 1.46 34.91 -14.35
N GLU A 432 1.39 35.13 -15.67
CA GLU A 432 2.57 35.25 -16.54
C GLU A 432 3.37 36.51 -16.19
N THR A 433 2.67 37.61 -15.82
CA THR A 433 3.33 38.84 -15.37
C THR A 433 4.09 38.64 -14.08
N TYR A 434 3.49 37.90 -13.15
CA TYR A 434 4.11 37.54 -11.88
C TYR A 434 5.33 36.63 -12.11
N ALA A 435 5.18 35.55 -12.87
CA ALA A 435 6.30 34.67 -13.20
C ALA A 435 7.48 35.43 -13.82
N LEU A 436 7.21 36.38 -14.74
CA LEU A 436 8.26 37.21 -15.33
C LEU A 436 8.91 38.14 -14.31
N ALA A 437 8.16 38.66 -13.34
CA ALA A 437 8.70 39.51 -12.29
C ALA A 437 9.64 38.73 -11.35
N GLU A 438 9.23 37.54 -10.93
CA GLU A 438 10.05 36.65 -10.10
C GLU A 438 11.32 36.17 -10.80
N LEU A 439 11.23 35.84 -12.11
CA LEU A 439 12.39 35.50 -12.90
C LEU A 439 13.37 36.68 -13.00
N LYS A 440 12.85 37.92 -13.15
CA LYS A 440 13.70 39.12 -13.17
C LYS A 440 14.37 39.40 -11.84
N ASP A 441 13.70 39.13 -10.73
CA ASP A 441 14.25 39.27 -9.39
C ASP A 441 15.34 38.22 -9.14
N LEU A 442 15.08 36.98 -9.49
CA LEU A 442 16.02 35.86 -9.35
C LEU A 442 17.29 36.05 -10.22
N GLY A 443 17.12 36.52 -11.47
CA GLY A 443 18.24 36.77 -12.39
C GLY A 443 19.06 38.02 -12.04
N GLY A 444 18.55 38.90 -11.20
CA GLY A 444 19.24 40.05 -10.64
C GLY A 444 19.95 40.94 -11.67
N ALA A 445 21.14 41.42 -11.34
CA ALA A 445 21.94 42.33 -12.20
C ALA A 445 22.54 41.60 -13.43
N ILE A 446 22.81 40.29 -13.31
CA ILE A 446 23.42 39.47 -14.39
C ILE A 446 22.40 39.14 -15.45
N ARG A 447 21.11 39.08 -15.05
CA ARG A 447 19.97 38.73 -15.91
C ARG A 447 20.06 37.33 -16.52
N THR A 448 20.79 36.46 -15.87
CA THR A 448 20.89 35.06 -16.19
C THR A 448 20.61 34.28 -14.92
N ILE A 449 19.80 33.26 -14.99
CA ILE A 449 19.53 32.29 -13.95
C ILE A 449 20.28 31.04 -14.39
N GLU A 450 21.33 30.68 -13.67
CA GLU A 450 22.09 29.46 -13.93
C GLU A 450 21.27 28.23 -13.56
N ALA A 451 21.55 27.09 -14.15
CA ALA A 451 20.83 25.85 -13.94
C ALA A 451 20.69 25.48 -12.46
N ASP A 452 21.76 25.65 -11.67
CA ASP A 452 21.77 25.43 -10.22
C ASP A 452 20.82 26.36 -9.42
N ASP A 453 20.49 27.50 -10.00
CA ASP A 453 19.60 28.50 -9.39
C ASP A 453 18.13 28.36 -9.82
N VAL A 454 17.86 27.60 -10.89
CA VAL A 454 16.51 27.32 -11.39
C VAL A 454 15.60 26.70 -10.31
N PRO A 455 16.05 25.78 -9.45
CA PRO A 455 15.21 25.27 -8.35
C PRO A 455 14.75 26.33 -7.36
N LYS A 456 15.43 27.47 -7.23
CA LYS A 456 14.98 28.58 -6.36
C LYS A 456 13.67 29.19 -6.84
N PHE A 457 13.35 29.07 -8.12
CA PHE A 457 12.06 29.51 -8.66
C PHE A 457 10.88 28.68 -8.16
N ALA A 458 11.13 27.50 -7.59
CA ALA A 458 10.06 26.68 -6.97
C ALA A 458 9.26 27.45 -5.90
N GLY A 459 9.91 28.41 -5.19
CA GLY A 459 9.22 29.29 -4.24
C GLY A 459 8.18 30.24 -4.87
N ALA A 460 8.23 30.47 -6.18
CA ALA A 460 7.29 31.32 -6.90
C ALA A 460 6.12 30.53 -7.54
N VAL A 461 6.19 29.19 -7.53
CA VAL A 461 5.18 28.33 -8.20
C VAL A 461 3.81 28.51 -7.56
N ASP A 462 3.74 28.49 -6.22
CA ASP A 462 2.48 28.67 -5.50
C ASP A 462 1.84 30.03 -5.82
N GLY A 463 2.64 31.10 -5.89
CA GLY A 463 2.16 32.41 -6.25
C GLY A 463 1.71 32.54 -7.72
N PHE A 464 2.29 31.76 -8.62
CA PHE A 464 1.82 31.63 -10.00
C PHE A 464 0.49 30.89 -10.06
N ASP A 465 0.40 29.76 -9.35
CA ASP A 465 -0.78 28.91 -9.32
C ASP A 465 -1.98 29.65 -8.73
N GLU A 466 -1.81 30.37 -7.61
CA GLU A 466 -2.84 31.23 -7.02
C GLU A 466 -3.40 32.21 -8.05
N ARG A 467 -2.54 32.96 -8.73
CA ARG A 467 -2.96 34.01 -9.69
C ARG A 467 -3.64 33.45 -10.93
N ILE A 468 -3.23 32.29 -11.42
CA ILE A 468 -3.86 31.70 -12.59
C ILE A 468 -5.23 31.10 -12.22
N HIS A 469 -5.35 30.50 -11.01
CA HIS A 469 -6.62 30.01 -10.50
C HIS A 469 -7.61 31.15 -10.23
N ASP A 470 -7.17 32.24 -9.65
CA ASP A 470 -7.98 33.44 -9.50
C ASP A 470 -8.45 33.99 -10.86
N THR A 471 -7.53 34.03 -11.83
CA THR A 471 -7.88 34.50 -13.18
C THR A 471 -8.99 33.66 -13.81
N VAL A 472 -8.95 32.33 -13.70
CA VAL A 472 -9.99 31.46 -14.30
C VAL A 472 -11.29 31.49 -13.49
N ALA A 473 -11.22 31.71 -12.18
CA ALA A 473 -12.38 31.88 -11.32
C ALA A 473 -13.07 33.25 -11.57
N ASP A 474 -12.31 34.35 -11.61
CA ASP A 474 -12.81 35.71 -11.87
C ASP A 474 -13.48 35.83 -13.25
N LYS A 475 -12.99 35.10 -14.23
CA LYS A 475 -13.62 34.98 -15.55
C LYS A 475 -14.90 34.14 -15.54
N GLY A 476 -15.22 33.50 -14.41
CA GLY A 476 -16.39 32.64 -14.26
C GLY A 476 -16.29 31.31 -15.02
N TRP A 477 -15.10 30.83 -15.32
CA TRP A 477 -14.91 29.54 -15.99
C TRP A 477 -14.96 28.38 -15.03
N PHE A 478 -14.61 28.60 -13.75
CA PHE A 478 -14.81 27.67 -12.65
C PHE A 478 -15.78 28.24 -11.63
N SER A 479 -16.46 27.38 -10.90
CA SER A 479 -17.40 27.79 -9.85
C SER A 479 -16.71 28.45 -8.66
N GLU A 480 -15.44 28.10 -8.43
CA GLU A 480 -14.52 28.63 -7.43
C GLU A 480 -13.08 28.37 -7.91
N ALA A 481 -12.10 28.98 -7.27
CA ALA A 481 -10.70 28.70 -7.59
C ALA A 481 -10.41 27.18 -7.41
N PRO A 482 -9.79 26.54 -8.39
CA PRO A 482 -9.54 25.09 -8.35
C PRO A 482 -8.80 24.63 -7.09
N ASP A 483 -7.81 25.39 -6.61
CA ASP A 483 -7.05 25.04 -5.41
C ASP A 483 -7.92 25.09 -4.16
N ASP A 484 -8.77 26.11 -3.99
CA ASP A 484 -9.68 26.23 -2.83
C ASP A 484 -10.58 25.00 -2.70
N SER A 485 -11.04 24.49 -3.85
CA SER A 485 -11.83 23.26 -3.89
C SER A 485 -11.02 22.05 -3.44
N ILE A 486 -9.81 21.88 -4.02
CA ILE A 486 -8.92 20.77 -3.72
C ILE A 486 -8.49 20.80 -2.25
N ASP A 487 -8.10 21.97 -1.72
CA ASP A 487 -7.61 22.13 -0.36
C ASP A 487 -8.70 21.84 0.66
N ARG A 488 -9.90 22.31 0.44
CA ARG A 488 -11.05 22.04 1.32
C ARG A 488 -11.37 20.54 1.40
N TRP A 489 -11.30 19.81 0.28
CA TRP A 489 -11.54 18.37 0.26
C TRP A 489 -10.34 17.60 0.80
N SER A 490 -9.12 18.06 0.54
CA SER A 490 -7.89 17.47 1.09
C SER A 490 -7.84 17.64 2.62
N ALA A 491 -8.26 18.79 3.15
CA ALA A 491 -8.38 19.01 4.60
C ALA A 491 -9.37 18.04 5.25
N ARG A 492 -10.53 17.79 4.61
CA ARG A 492 -11.49 16.77 5.09
C ARG A 492 -10.90 15.37 5.08
N ALA A 493 -10.17 15.01 4.01
CA ALA A 493 -9.47 13.75 3.93
C ALA A 493 -8.41 13.62 5.03
N ALA A 494 -7.64 14.68 5.31
CA ALA A 494 -6.64 14.70 6.37
C ALA A 494 -7.26 14.49 7.77
N ILE A 495 -8.39 15.09 8.06
CA ILE A 495 -9.10 14.88 9.34
C ILE A 495 -9.51 13.41 9.48
N VAL A 496 -10.09 12.81 8.44
CA VAL A 496 -10.48 11.39 8.45
C VAL A 496 -9.25 10.48 8.57
N LEU A 497 -8.15 10.84 7.90
CA LEU A 497 -6.89 10.10 7.99
C LEU A 497 -6.31 10.11 9.41
N ILE A 498 -6.25 11.27 10.04
CA ILE A 498 -5.76 11.42 11.42
C ILE A 498 -6.62 10.59 12.39
N ALA A 499 -7.95 10.67 12.25
CA ALA A 499 -8.87 9.86 13.05
C ALA A 499 -8.68 8.36 12.80
N GLY A 500 -8.46 7.97 11.54
CA GLY A 500 -8.19 6.57 11.16
C GLY A 500 -6.87 6.04 11.74
N VAL A 501 -5.80 6.84 11.65
CA VAL A 501 -4.50 6.47 12.24
C VAL A 501 -4.59 6.36 13.76
N ALA A 502 -5.27 7.31 14.42
CA ALA A 502 -5.50 7.24 15.86
C ALA A 502 -6.32 6.00 16.23
N GLY A 503 -7.41 5.70 15.50
CA GLY A 503 -8.22 4.50 15.71
C GLY A 503 -7.42 3.20 15.54
N ALA A 504 -6.60 3.11 14.52
CA ALA A 504 -5.73 1.95 14.29
C ALA A 504 -4.66 1.80 15.39
N PHE A 505 -4.05 2.92 15.82
CA PHE A 505 -3.08 2.93 16.90
C PHE A 505 -3.69 2.47 18.23
N PHE A 506 -4.85 3.02 18.60
CA PHE A 506 -5.54 2.58 19.82
C PHE A 506 -6.06 1.15 19.72
N GLY A 507 -6.52 0.72 18.52
CA GLY A 507 -6.92 -0.66 18.28
C GLY A 507 -5.76 -1.66 18.48
N PHE A 508 -4.55 -1.26 18.13
CA PHE A 508 -3.34 -2.02 18.37
C PHE A 508 -2.93 -2.00 19.85
N MET A 509 -2.99 -0.85 20.52
CA MET A 509 -2.63 -0.70 21.94
C MET A 509 -3.61 -1.41 22.89
N LEU A 510 -4.92 -1.42 22.55
CA LEU A 510 -5.98 -2.01 23.36
C LEU A 510 -6.36 -3.44 22.93
N PRO A 511 -5.51 -4.18 22.25
CA PRO A 511 -5.72 -5.37 21.42
C PRO A 511 -7.19 -5.59 20.95
N SER A 512 -7.76 -4.53 20.32
CA SER A 512 -9.11 -4.56 19.77
C SER A 512 -9.06 -4.67 18.24
N SER A 513 -9.37 -5.85 17.72
CA SER A 513 -9.41 -6.09 16.27
C SER A 513 -10.48 -5.26 15.58
N GLY A 514 -11.61 -5.01 16.21
CA GLY A 514 -12.69 -4.20 15.70
C GLY A 514 -12.29 -2.73 15.53
N LEU A 515 -11.68 -2.12 16.55
CA LEU A 515 -11.23 -0.74 16.51
C LEU A 515 -10.09 -0.57 15.47
N LEU A 516 -9.19 -1.54 15.37
CA LEU A 516 -8.13 -1.57 14.36
C LEU A 516 -8.74 -1.57 12.95
N LEU A 517 -9.74 -2.42 12.69
CA LEU A 517 -10.43 -2.48 11.39
C LEU A 517 -11.17 -1.18 11.06
N VAL A 518 -11.81 -0.53 12.05
CA VAL A 518 -12.42 0.80 11.87
C VAL A 518 -11.37 1.85 11.50
N GLY A 519 -10.22 1.84 12.17
CA GLY A 519 -9.09 2.71 11.83
C GLY A 519 -8.60 2.51 10.40
N VAL A 520 -8.40 1.26 9.99
CA VAL A 520 -8.01 0.90 8.62
C VAL A 520 -9.09 1.33 7.60
N ALA A 521 -10.37 1.09 7.89
CA ALA A 521 -11.47 1.52 7.03
C ALA A 521 -11.50 3.05 6.84
N ALA A 522 -11.26 3.81 7.92
CA ALA A 522 -11.16 5.27 7.85
C ALA A 522 -9.95 5.73 7.03
N ILE A 523 -8.78 5.08 7.17
CA ILE A 523 -7.58 5.40 6.37
C ILE A 523 -7.86 5.17 4.88
N VAL A 524 -8.43 4.02 4.50
CA VAL A 524 -8.79 3.71 3.11
C VAL A 524 -9.83 4.70 2.58
N GLY A 525 -10.84 5.05 3.39
CA GLY A 525 -11.84 6.07 3.07
C GLY A 525 -11.21 7.46 2.85
N ALA A 526 -10.25 7.86 3.69
CA ALA A 526 -9.52 9.11 3.55
C ALA A 526 -8.71 9.17 2.24
N ILE A 527 -8.03 8.07 1.89
CA ILE A 527 -7.31 7.96 0.62
C ILE A 527 -8.28 8.12 -0.57
N ALA A 528 -9.45 7.48 -0.52
CA ALA A 528 -10.46 7.62 -1.55
C ALA A 528 -10.96 9.08 -1.68
N ILE A 529 -11.21 9.77 -0.55
CA ILE A 529 -11.60 11.20 -0.54
C ILE A 529 -10.48 12.05 -1.14
N PHE A 530 -9.20 11.77 -0.80
CA PHE A 530 -8.05 12.51 -1.30
C PHE A 530 -7.85 12.35 -2.82
N ILE A 531 -8.12 11.16 -3.35
CA ILE A 531 -8.09 10.91 -4.81
C ILE A 531 -9.21 11.72 -5.50
N ILE A 532 -10.41 11.66 -4.94
CA ILE A 532 -11.59 12.37 -5.48
C ILE A 532 -11.41 13.88 -5.36
N ALA A 533 -10.75 14.39 -4.31
CA ALA A 533 -10.49 15.82 -4.12
C ALA A 533 -9.84 16.47 -5.35
N ARG A 534 -8.95 15.74 -6.03
CA ARG A 534 -8.28 16.22 -7.24
C ARG A 534 -9.19 16.40 -8.45
N THR A 535 -10.40 15.85 -8.41
CA THR A 535 -11.41 15.92 -9.48
C THR A 535 -12.62 16.76 -9.06
N MET A 536 -12.52 17.48 -7.92
CA MET A 536 -13.59 18.34 -7.40
C MET A 536 -13.71 19.71 -8.07
N PRO A 537 -12.65 20.33 -8.64
CA PRO A 537 -12.81 21.60 -9.36
C PRO A 537 -13.86 21.47 -10.46
N GLN A 538 -14.97 22.22 -10.30
CA GLN A 538 -16.10 22.16 -11.23
C GLN A 538 -16.07 23.36 -12.18
N ARG A 539 -16.08 23.08 -13.50
CA ARG A 539 -16.29 24.10 -14.50
C ARG A 539 -17.73 24.61 -14.46
N THR A 540 -17.92 25.89 -14.72
CA THR A 540 -19.27 26.44 -14.99
C THR A 540 -19.73 26.05 -16.39
N MET A 541 -20.95 26.40 -16.78
CA MET A 541 -21.42 26.21 -18.14
C MET A 541 -20.55 26.99 -19.17
N GLU A 542 -20.09 28.20 -18.79
CA GLU A 542 -19.17 28.97 -19.63
C GLU A 542 -17.79 28.33 -19.71
N GLY A 543 -17.29 27.78 -18.59
CA GLY A 543 -16.05 27.00 -18.58
C GLY A 543 -16.15 25.73 -19.42
N ALA A 544 -17.27 25.01 -19.36
CA ALA A 544 -17.51 23.83 -20.20
C ALA A 544 -17.58 24.20 -21.70
N ARG A 545 -18.17 25.35 -22.02
CA ARG A 545 -18.16 25.89 -23.39
C ARG A 545 -16.74 26.23 -23.85
N MET A 546 -15.95 26.89 -22.98
CA MET A 546 -14.54 27.22 -23.31
C MET A 546 -13.71 25.93 -23.50
N TYR A 547 -13.93 24.93 -22.66
CA TYR A 547 -13.30 23.61 -22.80
C TYR A 547 -13.62 22.99 -24.19
N ALA A 548 -14.90 22.96 -24.58
CA ALA A 548 -15.32 22.40 -25.87
C ALA A 548 -14.70 23.16 -27.05
N GLN A 549 -14.61 24.50 -26.96
CA GLN A 549 -13.96 25.32 -27.98
C GLN A 549 -12.46 25.04 -28.06
N LEU A 550 -11.78 24.89 -26.91
CA LEU A 550 -10.35 24.51 -26.86
C LEU A 550 -10.13 23.11 -27.42
N ALA A 551 -11.01 22.15 -27.09
CA ALA A 551 -10.95 20.80 -27.63
C ALA A 551 -11.10 20.79 -29.17
N ALA A 552 -12.01 21.60 -29.71
CA ALA A 552 -12.18 21.76 -31.13
C ALA A 552 -10.94 22.41 -31.79
N TYR A 553 -10.34 23.43 -31.17
CA TYR A 553 -9.11 24.04 -31.64
C TYR A 553 -7.92 23.07 -31.55
N ARG A 554 -7.83 22.29 -30.47
CA ARG A 554 -6.82 21.24 -30.31
C ARG A 554 -6.87 20.24 -31.48
N ARG A 555 -8.05 19.74 -31.83
CA ARG A 555 -8.23 18.84 -33.00
C ARG A 555 -7.76 19.47 -34.31
N THR A 556 -8.03 20.75 -34.48
CA THR A 556 -7.59 21.49 -35.69
C THR A 556 -6.07 21.59 -35.75
N LEU A 557 -5.45 22.02 -34.66
CA LEU A 557 -4.00 22.18 -34.56
C LEU A 557 -3.28 20.83 -34.68
N GLN A 558 -3.76 19.80 -33.99
CA GLN A 558 -3.22 18.44 -34.06
C GLN A 558 -3.21 17.91 -35.49
N LYS A 559 -4.36 17.99 -36.19
CA LYS A 559 -4.47 17.56 -37.59
C LYS A 559 -3.54 18.35 -38.51
N THR A 560 -3.34 19.63 -38.21
CA THR A 560 -2.44 20.47 -39.02
C THR A 560 -0.97 20.10 -38.78
N LEU A 561 -0.58 19.81 -37.51
CA LEU A 561 0.77 19.34 -37.18
C LEU A 561 1.07 17.99 -37.82
N GLU A 562 0.14 17.02 -37.71
CA GLU A 562 0.28 15.69 -38.32
C GLU A 562 0.48 15.76 -39.85
N GLN A 563 -0.18 16.70 -40.53
CA GLN A 563 -0.12 16.87 -41.98
C GLN A 563 1.07 17.72 -42.47
N SER A 564 1.74 18.44 -41.57
CA SER A 564 2.83 19.35 -41.91
C SER A 564 4.20 18.70 -41.75
N ARG A 565 5.14 19.03 -42.63
CA ARG A 565 6.53 18.61 -42.52
C ARG A 565 7.39 19.64 -41.80
N THR A 566 7.00 20.91 -41.83
CA THR A 566 7.73 22.00 -41.18
C THR A 566 6.76 22.93 -40.46
N MET A 567 7.24 23.66 -39.45
CA MET A 567 6.43 24.66 -38.74
C MET A 567 5.99 25.83 -39.63
N ASP A 568 6.76 26.17 -40.66
CA ASP A 568 6.36 27.18 -41.67
C ASP A 568 5.13 26.72 -42.47
N GLN A 569 5.00 25.41 -42.72
CA GLN A 569 3.80 24.86 -43.37
C GLN A 569 2.59 24.92 -42.42
N VAL A 570 2.77 24.72 -41.12
CA VAL A 570 1.69 24.88 -40.13
C VAL A 570 1.12 26.30 -40.20
N VAL A 571 1.99 27.31 -40.20
CA VAL A 571 1.58 28.74 -40.25
C VAL A 571 1.02 29.15 -41.60
N SER A 572 1.59 28.65 -42.69
CA SER A 572 1.11 28.96 -44.04
C SER A 572 -0.19 28.23 -44.38
N SER A 573 -0.64 27.33 -43.55
CA SER A 573 -1.91 26.63 -43.69
C SER A 573 -3.09 27.60 -43.62
N LYS A 574 -3.98 27.55 -44.61
CA LYS A 574 -5.23 28.33 -44.58
C LYS A 574 -6.20 27.88 -43.49
N VAL A 575 -5.92 26.76 -42.84
CA VAL A 575 -6.75 26.17 -41.78
C VAL A 575 -6.59 26.93 -40.47
N LEU A 576 -5.42 27.53 -40.23
CA LEU A 576 -5.09 28.29 -39.02
C LEU A 576 -4.77 29.76 -39.32
N PRO A 577 -5.72 30.55 -39.82
CA PRO A 577 -5.45 31.93 -40.24
C PRO A 577 -5.06 32.86 -39.07
N TRP A 578 -5.28 32.42 -37.85
CA TRP A 578 -4.97 33.19 -36.64
C TRP A 578 -3.50 33.03 -36.23
N VAL A 579 -2.86 31.92 -36.55
CA VAL A 579 -1.46 31.66 -36.24
C VAL A 579 -0.58 32.40 -37.25
N GLU A 580 0.08 33.46 -36.80
CA GLU A 580 0.91 34.30 -37.67
C GLU A 580 2.38 33.90 -37.68
N THR A 581 2.82 33.25 -36.60
CA THR A 581 4.22 32.85 -36.45
C THR A 581 4.33 31.40 -35.99
N PRO A 582 5.41 30.68 -36.37
CA PRO A 582 5.68 29.35 -35.85
C PRO A 582 5.76 29.30 -34.35
N ASP A 583 6.32 30.33 -33.68
CA ASP A 583 6.37 30.40 -32.21
C ASP A 583 4.98 30.36 -31.57
N GLN A 584 3.99 31.06 -32.16
CA GLN A 584 2.60 30.97 -31.69
C GLN A 584 2.05 29.55 -31.80
N ALA A 585 2.35 28.86 -32.90
CA ALA A 585 1.90 27.47 -33.06
C ALA A 585 2.49 26.56 -31.98
N VAL A 586 3.78 26.74 -31.68
CA VAL A 586 4.44 25.99 -30.62
C VAL A 586 3.81 26.26 -29.25
N VAL A 587 3.64 27.53 -28.86
CA VAL A 587 3.03 27.90 -27.55
C VAL A 587 1.63 27.30 -27.40
N TRP A 588 0.79 27.40 -28.42
CA TRP A 588 -0.56 26.83 -28.36
C TRP A 588 -0.56 25.30 -28.42
N ALA A 589 0.38 24.69 -29.13
CA ALA A 589 0.53 23.25 -29.12
C ALA A 589 0.87 22.74 -27.73
N TYR A 590 1.79 23.44 -27.04
CA TYR A 590 2.09 23.14 -25.62
C TYR A 590 0.87 23.35 -24.73
N ALA A 591 0.20 24.49 -24.82
CA ALA A 591 -1.02 24.79 -24.06
C ALA A 591 -2.12 23.73 -24.22
N LEU A 592 -2.18 23.09 -25.39
CA LEU A 592 -3.18 22.09 -25.74
C LEU A 592 -2.68 20.64 -25.53
N GLY A 593 -1.48 20.44 -24.98
CA GLY A 593 -0.90 19.11 -24.76
C GLY A 593 -0.53 18.38 -26.05
N LEU A 594 -0.06 19.10 -27.06
CA LEU A 594 0.39 18.60 -28.37
C LEU A 594 1.92 18.74 -28.55
N HIS A 595 2.66 18.53 -27.45
CA HIS A 595 4.12 18.64 -27.42
C HIS A 595 4.78 17.57 -28.29
N GLU A 596 4.30 16.32 -28.24
CA GLU A 596 4.83 15.21 -29.05
C GLU A 596 4.70 15.49 -30.56
N GLU A 597 3.53 15.93 -31.00
CA GLU A 597 3.27 16.26 -32.40
C GLU A 597 4.14 17.43 -32.88
N THR A 598 4.42 18.39 -31.98
CA THR A 598 5.31 19.53 -32.27
C THR A 598 6.76 19.06 -32.43
N GLU A 599 7.22 18.20 -31.53
CA GLU A 599 8.56 17.62 -31.58
C GLU A 599 8.76 16.80 -32.85
N GLU A 600 7.77 16.03 -33.28
CA GLU A 600 7.82 15.30 -34.55
C GLU A 600 7.95 16.21 -35.76
N VAL A 601 7.23 17.34 -35.80
CA VAL A 601 7.35 18.31 -36.91
C VAL A 601 8.75 18.92 -36.91
N LEU A 602 9.29 19.30 -35.77
CA LEU A 602 10.63 19.85 -35.64
C LEU A 602 11.70 18.81 -36.01
N ALA A 603 11.56 17.55 -35.55
CA ALA A 603 12.46 16.46 -35.92
C ALA A 603 12.46 16.19 -37.43
N ARG A 604 11.27 16.17 -38.09
CA ARG A 604 11.13 16.04 -39.54
C ARG A 604 11.80 17.19 -40.25
N SER A 605 11.64 18.43 -39.77
CA SER A 605 12.27 19.62 -40.34
C SER A 605 13.81 19.53 -40.26
N MET A 606 14.36 19.03 -39.17
CA MET A 606 15.81 18.83 -39.01
C MET A 606 16.36 17.74 -39.92
N GLU A 607 15.65 16.64 -40.05
CA GLU A 607 16.05 15.58 -40.97
C GLU A 607 16.07 16.05 -42.41
N ASP A 608 15.10 16.88 -42.81
CA ASP A 608 15.09 17.50 -44.16
C ASP A 608 16.31 18.43 -44.34
N VAL A 609 16.74 19.17 -43.33
CA VAL A 609 17.97 19.96 -43.39
C VAL A 609 19.22 19.07 -43.45
N ARG A 610 19.28 18.00 -42.65
CA ARG A 610 20.41 17.07 -42.60
C ARG A 610 20.62 16.33 -43.93
N THR A 611 19.52 15.96 -44.58
CA THR A 611 19.55 15.25 -45.87
C THR A 611 19.71 16.18 -47.08
N GLY A 612 19.79 17.50 -46.86
CA GLY A 612 19.95 18.50 -47.90
C GLY A 612 18.66 18.82 -48.67
N GLY A 613 17.51 18.32 -48.19
CA GLY A 613 16.19 18.60 -48.76
C GLY A 613 15.64 19.99 -48.40
N ALA A 614 16.19 20.65 -47.38
CA ALA A 614 15.81 21.99 -46.97
C ALA A 614 17.03 22.86 -46.64
N SER A 615 16.89 24.17 -46.80
CA SER A 615 17.95 25.12 -46.46
C SER A 615 17.92 25.44 -44.96
N PRO A 616 19.05 25.34 -44.24
CA PRO A 616 19.12 25.69 -42.81
C PRO A 616 18.68 27.14 -42.52
N THR A 617 18.86 28.05 -43.48
CA THR A 617 18.49 29.47 -43.34
C THR A 617 17.02 29.77 -43.55
N ARG A 618 16.27 28.78 -44.03
CA ARG A 618 14.81 28.89 -44.31
C ARG A 618 13.97 27.98 -43.45
N THR A 619 14.58 27.14 -42.62
CA THR A 619 13.86 26.22 -41.72
C THR A 619 13.70 26.89 -40.38
N TYR A 620 12.48 26.89 -39.84
CA TYR A 620 12.16 27.43 -38.52
C TYR A 620 12.78 26.58 -37.44
N PHE A 621 13.43 27.25 -36.49
CA PHE A 621 13.81 26.74 -35.18
C PHE A 621 13.44 27.79 -34.14
N PRO A 622 12.97 27.39 -32.95
CA PRO A 622 12.67 28.32 -31.88
C PRO A 622 13.97 29.07 -31.47
N LEU A 623 14.04 30.37 -31.78
CA LEU A 623 15.24 31.19 -31.49
C LEU A 623 15.44 31.43 -29.99
N TRP A 624 14.41 31.27 -29.19
CA TRP A 624 14.41 31.39 -27.76
C TRP A 624 14.91 30.11 -27.04
N TYR A 625 15.08 29.03 -27.79
CA TYR A 625 15.75 27.80 -27.32
C TYR A 625 17.19 27.84 -27.86
N GLY A 626 18.10 28.28 -26.99
CA GLY A 626 19.40 28.75 -27.36
C GLY A 626 20.33 27.76 -28.01
N VAL A 627 20.82 28.13 -29.15
CA VAL A 627 22.03 27.57 -29.74
C VAL A 627 23.17 28.55 -29.49
N GLY A 628 23.98 28.25 -28.49
CA GLY A 628 25.39 28.58 -28.47
C GLY A 628 25.85 30.02 -28.25
N PRO A 629 27.17 30.21 -28.16
CA PRO A 629 27.86 31.25 -27.42
C PRO A 629 27.71 32.64 -28.08
N ARG A 630 27.86 33.67 -27.22
CA ARG A 630 28.06 35.08 -27.59
C ARG A 630 29.27 35.27 -28.52
N SER A 631 29.36 34.59 -29.61
CA SER A 631 30.30 34.94 -30.65
C SER A 631 29.52 35.35 -31.89
N GLY A 632 29.60 36.61 -32.25
CA GLY A 632 29.31 37.12 -33.57
C GLY A 632 30.15 36.40 -34.63
N ALA A 633 29.98 35.10 -34.73
CA ALA A 633 30.56 34.28 -35.75
C ALA A 633 29.63 34.35 -36.96
N ARG A 634 29.96 35.19 -37.91
CA ARG A 634 29.56 35.04 -39.29
C ARG A 634 29.64 33.56 -39.66
N ILE A 635 28.50 33.00 -40.06
CA ILE A 635 28.46 31.68 -40.68
C ILE A 635 29.18 31.80 -42.04
N SER A 636 30.47 31.60 -42.04
CA SER A 636 31.25 31.30 -43.24
C SER A 636 31.68 29.84 -43.16
N GLY A 637 31.00 28.99 -43.88
CA GLY A 637 31.46 27.73 -44.40
C GLY A 637 32.05 26.74 -43.40
N GLY A 638 31.20 25.99 -42.72
CA GLY A 638 31.58 24.83 -41.92
C GLY A 638 30.43 24.43 -41.02
N ALA A 639 29.52 23.63 -41.54
CA ALA A 639 28.40 23.06 -40.80
C ALA A 639 28.93 22.27 -39.62
N ARG A 640 28.98 22.87 -38.44
CA ARG A 640 28.83 22.10 -37.21
C ARG A 640 27.33 21.82 -37.03
N THR A 641 26.94 20.63 -37.44
CA THR A 641 25.66 20.04 -37.07
C THR A 641 25.41 20.27 -35.59
N PRO A 642 24.24 20.79 -35.18
CA PRO A 642 23.82 20.71 -33.79
C PRO A 642 23.93 19.23 -33.38
N THR A 643 24.69 18.96 -32.36
CA THR A 643 24.87 17.60 -31.86
C THR A 643 23.51 17.02 -31.52
N ALA A 644 23.25 15.80 -31.99
CA ALA A 644 22.02 15.04 -31.81
C ALA A 644 21.63 14.82 -30.31
N GLY A 645 22.41 15.34 -29.37
CA GLY A 645 22.14 15.29 -27.93
C GLY A 645 21.18 16.37 -27.40
N LEU A 646 20.98 17.48 -28.12
CA LEU A 646 20.08 18.56 -27.69
C LEU A 646 18.59 18.22 -27.89
N PHE A 647 18.29 17.17 -28.65
CA PHE A 647 16.92 16.74 -28.94
C PHE A 647 16.57 15.36 -28.39
N SER A 648 17.49 14.70 -27.71
CA SER A 648 17.21 13.43 -27.01
C SER A 648 16.43 13.65 -25.71
N SER A 649 16.28 14.89 -25.26
CA SER A 649 15.55 15.29 -24.04
C SER A 649 14.28 16.11 -24.30
N GLY A 650 13.83 16.25 -25.55
CA GLY A 650 12.64 17.06 -25.91
C GLY A 650 12.97 18.52 -26.27
N VAL A 651 12.11 19.15 -27.09
CA VAL A 651 12.27 20.54 -27.59
C VAL A 651 12.07 21.58 -26.48
N VAL A 652 11.48 21.19 -25.35
CA VAL A 652 11.29 22.04 -24.16
C VAL A 652 12.11 21.50 -23.02
N PRO A 653 12.84 22.37 -22.30
CA PRO A 653 13.57 21.98 -21.11
C PRO A 653 12.68 21.21 -20.14
N ASP A 654 13.21 20.17 -19.52
CA ASP A 654 12.52 19.51 -18.41
C ASP A 654 12.55 20.42 -17.19
N PHE A 655 11.45 21.12 -16.95
CA PHE A 655 11.25 21.97 -15.77
C PHE A 655 10.91 21.20 -14.50
N THR A 656 11.20 19.89 -14.42
CA THR A 656 10.95 19.10 -13.20
C THR A 656 11.69 19.64 -11.99
N ALA A 657 12.80 20.34 -12.18
CA ALA A 657 13.54 20.98 -11.10
C ALA A 657 12.85 22.23 -10.52
N MET A 658 11.86 22.81 -11.24
CA MET A 658 11.11 23.99 -10.78
C MET A 658 9.83 23.64 -10.00
N THR A 659 9.46 22.39 -9.94
CA THR A 659 8.22 21.89 -9.32
C THR A 659 8.48 20.72 -8.39
#